data_26b4c336d182a66b6789228e70518e84
#
_entry.id   26b4c336d182a66b6789228e70518e84
#
_cell.length_a   1.000
_cell.length_b   1.000
_cell.length_c   1.000
_cell.angle_alpha   90.00
_cell.angle_beta   90.00
_cell.angle_gamma   90.00
#
_symmetry.space_group_name_H-M   'P 1'
#
loop_
_entity.id
_entity.type
_entity.pdbx_description
1 polymer ?
#
loop_
_entity_poly.entity_id
_entity_poly.type
_entity_poly.pdbx_seq_one_letter_code
_entity_poly.pdbx_strand_id
1 'polypeptide(L)'
;MSSNHPEWKASGQPDEQPNAGGLPAEGGTHRWRLRLPAGWRVRLILTGVDPKRGEKAGAYEEYTVSLPADENRLPLEFILDGTGGEARPVEHARFFSRILSRFSARLGLNRAGAGRAGRLAALLFTLALFIYASSRLIGIQDYPIYFFTDEANQANLAADLLRDGLRDYEGHLLPTYFKNVYEYNLSLSVYLQVIPVRLFGKSVAVTRAVPALVSVIGAAAVGLSLNLLTSRRRAWIGVLIFGIAPAWFLHSRTAFETSLMVSCYSCFLFAYLLYRLRSARYLPLAMVFAALTFYSYAPGQAVILMSALVLLVCDWRYHMENRRGILYSLPLLALLAFPYLRFQWQYPGKHTEALRILGSYWLQDMPLGEKLHIALENYFGGLNPAYWLTPNETDLARHQMDSFGSLLLPSAPLILLGFVLLLRRWRDPAARIVLLSMFIIPVAGVPAGVGITRLLAFVVPAALLCGYALSWSMDRLPLAPGELGVMAFALFTLLAGLQVGLLADALDRGPTYSRDYGMNGMQWGASQVFDRIELMLEKNSDQQFLVSPTWANGVDVLRRFFLPEDEPVGIANATGYLENLLEIDPKTVFVLTEPEVAELEANPKIGRIEILDQIHDPGGRPGFTFLHLNYAPDAAEIFAAELAERQRPRTTSLTIDGIPTRVEYPYVDIGSVELMFDHDPYTLARIYEANPARIVLTFDQPRDLTGLRLTTGSMDFDVSVRFLDSELGELAVLGETFTDLPDDPTVELMAPEMVAGVKSIVLEIHSLTPGDPFKIHIREIEIR
;
A
#
# COMPACT_ATOMS: atom_id res chain seq x y z
N MET A 1 10.19 26.10 21.58
CA MET A 1 10.80 25.20 20.62
C MET A 1 11.79 26.02 19.82
N SER A 2 13.05 25.94 20.16
CA SER A 2 14.08 26.80 19.62
C SER A 2 14.78 26.07 18.46
N SER A 3 14.68 26.64 17.28
CA SER A 3 15.44 26.22 16.11
C SER A 3 16.92 26.39 16.37
N ASN A 4 17.65 25.30 16.58
CA ASN A 4 19.11 25.29 16.59
C ASN A 4 19.65 25.42 15.16
N HIS A 5 19.71 26.63 14.63
CA HIS A 5 20.58 26.94 13.51
C HIS A 5 22.01 27.10 14.04
N PRO A 6 23.00 26.42 13.50
CA PRO A 6 24.39 26.63 13.89
C PRO A 6 24.84 28.03 13.48
N GLU A 7 25.21 28.87 14.47
CA GLU A 7 25.82 30.17 14.23
C GLU A 7 27.19 30.00 13.56
N TRP A 8 27.35 30.60 12.41
CA TRP A 8 28.65 30.75 11.73
C TRP A 8 29.52 31.76 12.49
N LYS A 9 30.46 31.28 13.26
CA LYS A 9 31.53 32.15 13.76
C LYS A 9 32.80 31.87 13.01
N ALA A 10 33.12 32.72 12.05
CA ALA A 10 34.44 32.77 11.46
C ALA A 10 35.40 33.49 12.48
N SER A 11 36.31 32.74 13.11
CA SER A 11 37.38 33.32 13.92
C SER A 11 38.63 33.48 13.05
N GLY A 12 38.69 34.59 12.34
CA GLY A 12 39.94 35.13 11.76
C GLY A 12 40.08 36.53 12.30
N GLN A 13 41.28 36.87 12.86
CA GLN A 13 41.58 38.26 13.25
C GLN A 13 41.48 39.19 12.03
N PRO A 14 40.93 40.39 12.19
CA PRO A 14 40.76 41.33 11.12
C PRO A 14 42.00 42.21 10.99
N ASP A 15 42.81 41.86 10.02
CA ASP A 15 43.64 42.89 9.38
C ASP A 15 43.56 42.64 7.90
N GLU A 16 42.86 43.53 7.24
CA GLU A 16 42.55 43.69 5.81
C GLU A 16 41.09 43.33 5.45
N GLN A 17 40.34 44.39 5.10
CA GLN A 17 39.04 44.30 4.50
C GLN A 17 39.11 43.52 3.19
N PRO A 18 38.30 42.46 2.98
CA PRO A 18 38.26 41.82 1.69
C PRO A 18 37.41 42.64 0.73
N ASN A 19 38.05 43.21 -0.29
CA ASN A 19 37.39 43.64 -1.51
C ASN A 19 36.58 42.49 -2.08
N ALA A 20 35.29 42.69 -2.33
CA ALA A 20 34.44 41.77 -3.05
C ALA A 20 34.99 41.60 -4.48
N GLY A 21 35.54 40.42 -4.77
CA GLY A 21 35.87 40.08 -6.14
C GLY A 21 37.23 39.37 -6.27
N GLY A 22 37.17 38.10 -6.57
CA GLY A 22 38.30 37.40 -7.20
C GLY A 22 39.17 36.58 -6.24
N LEU A 23 39.28 35.31 -6.54
CA LEU A 23 40.39 34.48 -6.10
C LEU A 23 41.71 35.15 -6.55
N PRO A 24 42.74 35.21 -5.67
CA PRO A 24 44.04 35.74 -6.08
C PRO A 24 44.61 34.89 -7.21
N ALA A 25 45.16 35.54 -8.22
CA ALA A 25 45.95 34.92 -9.23
C ALA A 25 47.26 34.43 -8.58
N GLU A 26 47.56 33.15 -8.76
CA GLU A 26 48.79 32.46 -8.43
C GLU A 26 49.06 32.12 -6.95
N GLY A 27 48.81 30.86 -6.57
CA GLY A 27 49.56 30.15 -5.54
C GLY A 27 49.30 30.46 -4.07
N GLY A 28 48.05 30.78 -3.68
CA GLY A 28 47.71 31.04 -2.28
C GLY A 28 47.05 29.83 -1.59
N THR A 29 47.55 29.44 -0.41
CA THR A 29 46.99 28.41 0.45
C THR A 29 45.89 29.02 1.34
N HIS A 30 44.65 28.60 1.25
CA HIS A 30 43.58 29.02 2.13
C HIS A 30 43.28 27.95 3.18
N ARG A 31 43.31 28.32 4.46
CA ARG A 31 42.98 27.45 5.59
C ARG A 31 41.62 27.80 6.18
N TRP A 32 40.75 26.79 6.29
CA TRP A 32 39.44 26.93 6.90
C TRP A 32 39.31 25.96 8.08
N ARG A 33 38.84 26.45 9.23
CA ARG A 33 38.57 25.62 10.40
C ARG A 33 37.06 25.60 10.69
N LEU A 34 36.47 24.40 10.66
CA LEU A 34 35.10 24.16 11.02
C LEU A 34 35.03 23.24 12.25
N ARG A 35 34.22 23.62 13.24
CA ARG A 35 33.92 22.76 14.39
C ARG A 35 32.52 22.18 14.20
N LEU A 36 32.42 20.87 14.05
CA LEU A 36 31.19 20.15 13.80
C LEU A 36 30.92 19.14 14.91
N PRO A 37 29.65 18.85 15.26
CA PRO A 37 29.29 17.78 16.20
C PRO A 37 29.77 16.41 15.71
N ALA A 38 30.04 15.51 16.65
CA ALA A 38 30.37 14.10 16.36
C ALA A 38 29.23 13.41 15.60
N GLY A 39 29.57 12.46 14.73
CA GLY A 39 28.59 11.71 13.93
C GLY A 39 28.11 12.39 12.64
N TRP A 40 28.47 13.65 12.39
CA TRP A 40 28.06 14.35 11.17
C TRP A 40 28.87 13.88 9.94
N ARG A 41 28.21 13.83 8.79
CA ARG A 41 28.84 13.68 7.48
C ARG A 41 28.91 15.03 6.80
N VAL A 42 30.10 15.41 6.36
CA VAL A 42 30.35 16.68 5.67
C VAL A 42 30.56 16.42 4.19
N ARG A 43 29.77 17.12 3.38
CA ARG A 43 29.89 17.11 1.92
C ARG A 43 30.44 18.46 1.46
N LEU A 44 31.61 18.46 0.87
CA LEU A 44 32.25 19.65 0.30
C LEU A 44 32.07 19.63 -1.22
N ILE A 45 31.49 20.71 -1.74
CA ILE A 45 31.33 20.92 -3.17
C ILE A 45 32.18 22.17 -3.53
N LEU A 46 33.22 21.97 -4.30
CA LEU A 46 34.07 23.04 -4.78
C LEU A 46 33.64 23.43 -6.21
N THR A 47 33.21 24.68 -6.40
CA THR A 47 32.89 25.22 -7.71
C THR A 47 33.98 26.20 -8.16
N GLY A 48 34.71 25.89 -9.23
CA GLY A 48 35.67 26.80 -9.84
C GLY A 48 35.01 27.82 -10.76
N VAL A 49 35.56 29.05 -10.77
CA VAL A 49 35.20 30.09 -11.76
C VAL A 49 36.37 30.25 -12.70
N ASP A 50 36.18 30.14 -14.02
CA ASP A 50 37.20 30.41 -15.03
C ASP A 50 37.43 31.92 -15.13
N PRO A 51 38.62 32.44 -14.75
CA PRO A 51 38.87 33.87 -14.71
C PRO A 51 38.94 34.53 -16.12
N LYS A 52 39.01 33.74 -17.19
CA LYS A 52 39.12 34.26 -18.57
C LYS A 52 37.76 34.41 -19.29
N ARG A 53 36.67 33.80 -18.78
CA ARG A 53 35.36 33.84 -19.46
C ARG A 53 34.18 34.33 -18.61
N GLY A 54 34.37 34.57 -17.31
CA GLY A 54 33.28 35.04 -16.46
C GLY A 54 32.09 34.06 -16.30
N GLU A 55 32.21 32.85 -16.87
CA GLU A 55 31.21 31.80 -16.78
C GLU A 55 31.60 30.78 -15.70
N LYS A 56 30.65 30.26 -14.96
CA LYS A 56 30.89 29.19 -14.00
C LYS A 56 31.43 27.96 -14.73
N ALA A 57 32.70 27.61 -14.48
CA ALA A 57 33.29 26.37 -14.97
C ALA A 57 32.52 25.20 -14.34
N GLY A 58 31.97 24.33 -15.16
CA GLY A 58 31.16 23.21 -14.75
C GLY A 58 31.90 22.00 -14.15
N ALA A 59 33.07 22.24 -13.54
CA ALA A 59 33.81 21.21 -12.83
C ALA A 59 33.64 21.43 -11.32
N TYR A 60 33.09 20.45 -10.64
CA TYR A 60 33.09 20.41 -9.18
C TYR A 60 33.73 19.11 -8.71
N GLU A 61 34.51 19.21 -7.65
CA GLU A 61 35.03 18.05 -6.94
C GLU A 61 34.25 17.89 -5.64
N GLU A 62 33.80 16.68 -5.39
CA GLU A 62 33.00 16.33 -4.25
C GLU A 62 33.79 15.43 -3.30
N TYR A 63 33.93 15.86 -2.04
CA TYR A 63 34.56 15.10 -0.98
C TYR A 63 33.58 14.82 0.13
N THR A 64 33.46 13.57 0.54
CA THR A 64 32.66 13.18 1.70
C THR A 64 33.56 12.71 2.82
N VAL A 65 33.53 13.38 3.96
CA VAL A 65 34.28 13.00 5.17
C VAL A 65 33.26 12.59 6.24
N SER A 66 33.40 11.36 6.75
CA SER A 66 32.61 10.85 7.88
C SER A 66 33.40 11.04 9.17
N LEU A 67 32.79 11.66 10.18
CA LEU A 67 33.39 11.84 11.50
C LEU A 67 33.03 10.65 12.40
N PRO A 68 34.01 10.09 13.18
CA PRO A 68 33.73 9.06 14.17
C PRO A 68 32.73 9.55 15.23
N ALA A 69 31.87 8.67 15.72
CA ALA A 69 30.86 9.01 16.72
C ALA A 69 31.45 9.25 18.14
N ASP A 70 32.66 8.75 18.39
CA ASP A 70 33.25 8.63 19.74
C ASP A 70 34.07 9.83 20.19
N GLU A 71 34.29 10.88 19.36
CA GLU A 71 35.11 12.02 19.72
C GLU A 71 34.31 13.34 19.74
N ASN A 72 34.25 13.96 20.91
CA ASN A 72 33.63 15.27 21.15
C ASN A 72 34.35 16.39 20.41
N ARG A 73 33.86 16.80 19.24
CA ARG A 73 34.23 18.00 18.45
C ARG A 73 35.67 18.04 17.96
N LEU A 74 35.95 17.35 16.84
CA LEU A 74 37.20 17.50 16.10
C LEU A 74 37.22 18.78 15.24
N PRO A 75 38.27 19.60 15.26
CA PRO A 75 38.48 20.68 14.30
C PRO A 75 38.91 20.08 12.94
N LEU A 76 38.06 20.26 11.91
CA LEU A 76 38.46 19.94 10.53
C LEU A 76 39.16 21.14 9.92
N GLU A 77 40.39 20.92 9.47
CA GLU A 77 41.19 21.92 8.76
C GLU A 77 41.31 21.55 7.30
N PHE A 78 40.81 22.43 6.42
CA PHE A 78 40.92 22.24 4.97
C PHE A 78 42.02 23.11 4.42
N ILE A 79 42.97 22.51 3.70
CA ILE A 79 44.06 23.19 3.02
C ILE A 79 43.83 23.02 1.52
N LEU A 80 43.61 24.13 0.81
CA LEU A 80 43.48 24.13 -0.64
C LEU A 80 44.79 24.69 -1.23
N ASP A 81 45.57 23.83 -1.88
CA ASP A 81 46.77 24.24 -2.63
C ASP A 81 46.38 24.48 -4.10
N GLY A 82 46.44 25.72 -4.53
CA GLY A 82 46.17 26.12 -5.90
C GLY A 82 47.37 25.87 -6.84
N THR A 83 47.73 24.60 -7.09
CA THR A 83 48.63 24.27 -8.19
C THR A 83 47.83 23.96 -9.42
N GLY A 84 47.88 24.84 -10.43
CA GLY A 84 47.13 24.75 -11.67
C GLY A 84 47.34 23.47 -12.44
N GLY A 85 46.44 22.54 -12.31
CA GLY A 85 46.27 21.40 -13.19
C GLY A 85 45.14 21.65 -14.17
N GLU A 86 45.35 21.47 -15.45
CA GLU A 86 44.29 21.54 -16.46
C GLU A 86 43.18 20.55 -16.14
N ALA A 87 41.99 21.05 -15.76
CA ALA A 87 40.80 20.26 -15.52
C ALA A 87 40.28 19.67 -16.84
N ARG A 88 40.34 18.36 -17.01
CA ARG A 88 39.65 17.67 -18.12
C ARG A 88 38.14 17.68 -17.82
N PRO A 89 37.28 18.10 -18.77
CA PRO A 89 35.86 18.15 -18.54
C PRO A 89 35.26 16.74 -18.39
N VAL A 90 34.51 16.53 -17.32
CA VAL A 90 33.78 15.28 -17.03
C VAL A 90 32.70 15.05 -18.10
N GLU A 91 32.85 13.98 -18.90
CA GLU A 91 31.96 13.66 -20.04
C GLU A 91 30.54 13.31 -19.63
N HIS A 92 30.28 12.99 -18.38
CA HIS A 92 28.94 12.51 -17.93
C HIS A 92 27.83 13.59 -17.92
N ALA A 93 28.15 14.83 -17.57
CA ALA A 93 27.17 15.93 -17.63
C ALA A 93 26.74 16.27 -19.07
N ARG A 94 27.65 16.11 -20.04
CA ARG A 94 27.33 16.28 -21.47
C ARG A 94 26.53 15.13 -22.04
N PHE A 95 26.64 13.92 -21.47
CA PHE A 95 25.86 12.75 -21.90
C PHE A 95 24.37 12.94 -21.55
N PHE A 96 24.05 13.27 -20.29
CA PHE A 96 22.65 13.50 -19.86
C PHE A 96 22.01 14.71 -20.56
N SER A 97 22.75 15.83 -20.69
CA SER A 97 22.21 17.00 -21.41
C SER A 97 22.01 16.72 -22.91
N ARG A 98 22.85 15.91 -23.55
CA ARG A 98 22.67 15.46 -24.93
C ARG A 98 21.51 14.46 -25.06
N ILE A 99 21.28 13.58 -24.09
CA ILE A 99 20.10 12.70 -24.08
C ILE A 99 18.84 13.52 -23.89
N LEU A 100 18.79 14.43 -22.91
CA LEU A 100 17.63 15.30 -22.66
C LEU A 100 17.36 16.22 -23.87
N SER A 101 18.37 16.83 -24.46
CA SER A 101 18.21 17.69 -25.63
C SER A 101 17.80 16.92 -26.88
N ARG A 102 18.31 15.69 -27.08
CA ARG A 102 17.87 14.80 -28.16
C ARG A 102 16.46 14.27 -27.92
N PHE A 103 16.11 13.98 -26.67
CA PHE A 103 14.77 13.53 -26.28
C PHE A 103 13.76 14.68 -26.44
N SER A 104 14.07 15.89 -25.97
CA SER A 104 13.22 17.08 -26.14
C SER A 104 13.10 17.50 -27.61
N ALA A 105 14.15 17.38 -28.41
CA ALA A 105 14.10 17.64 -29.85
C ALA A 105 13.26 16.59 -30.60
N ARG A 106 13.34 15.31 -30.21
CA ARG A 106 12.54 14.21 -30.79
C ARG A 106 11.08 14.28 -30.40
N LEU A 107 10.75 14.76 -29.20
CA LEU A 107 9.38 15.01 -28.74
C LEU A 107 8.77 16.28 -29.34
N GLY A 108 9.51 17.01 -30.17
CA GLY A 108 9.05 18.25 -30.80
C GLY A 108 9.01 19.44 -29.85
N LEU A 109 9.62 19.34 -28.67
CA LEU A 109 9.72 20.39 -27.65
C LEU A 109 10.81 21.44 -28.03
N ASN A 110 11.86 21.02 -28.73
CA ASN A 110 12.99 21.85 -29.19
C ASN A 110 13.11 21.86 -30.70
N ARG A 111 12.22 22.52 -31.40
CA ARG A 111 12.57 23.04 -32.74
C ARG A 111 13.22 24.41 -32.56
N ALA A 112 14.48 24.52 -32.89
CA ALA A 112 15.15 25.81 -33.15
C ALA A 112 14.29 26.55 -34.21
N GLY A 113 13.51 27.56 -33.78
CA GLY A 113 12.48 28.19 -34.60
C GLY A 113 11.07 28.22 -33.95
N ALA A 114 10.91 27.75 -32.70
CA ALA A 114 9.66 27.94 -31.98
C ALA A 114 9.45 29.45 -31.74
N GLY A 115 8.50 30.06 -32.46
CA GLY A 115 8.08 31.44 -32.25
C GLY A 115 7.61 31.68 -30.79
N ARG A 116 7.30 32.91 -30.42
CA ARG A 116 6.84 33.33 -29.08
C ARG A 116 5.82 32.36 -28.46
N ALA A 117 4.83 31.90 -29.25
CA ALA A 117 3.79 30.97 -28.80
C ALA A 117 4.33 29.60 -28.40
N GLY A 118 5.36 29.08 -29.04
CA GLY A 118 5.97 27.81 -28.68
C GLY A 118 6.80 27.86 -27.39
N ARG A 119 7.45 28.99 -27.13
CA ARG A 119 8.18 29.24 -25.88
C ARG A 119 7.22 29.39 -24.69
N LEU A 120 6.11 30.11 -24.87
CA LEU A 120 5.07 30.22 -23.85
C LEU A 120 4.46 28.86 -23.51
N ALA A 121 4.10 28.07 -24.52
CA ALA A 121 3.55 26.72 -24.26
C ALA A 121 4.52 25.80 -23.51
N ALA A 122 5.83 25.87 -23.81
CA ALA A 122 6.85 25.10 -23.08
C ALA A 122 6.99 25.60 -21.63
N LEU A 123 6.99 26.92 -21.42
CA LEU A 123 7.02 27.52 -20.08
C LEU A 123 5.81 27.09 -19.26
N LEU A 124 4.59 27.21 -19.79
CA LEU A 124 3.36 26.80 -19.11
C LEU A 124 3.36 25.30 -18.78
N PHE A 125 3.89 24.46 -19.67
CA PHE A 125 4.01 23.03 -19.39
C PHE A 125 5.00 22.74 -18.25
N THR A 126 6.17 23.39 -18.24
CA THR A 126 7.15 23.26 -17.16
C THR A 126 6.59 23.76 -15.82
N LEU A 127 5.91 24.93 -15.83
CA LEU A 127 5.25 25.44 -14.63
C LEU A 127 4.11 24.54 -14.14
N ALA A 128 3.32 23.95 -15.05
CA ALA A 128 2.28 22.99 -14.69
C ALA A 128 2.86 21.75 -14.01
N LEU A 129 3.97 21.19 -14.53
CA LEU A 129 4.66 20.07 -13.90
C LEU A 129 5.27 20.45 -12.57
N PHE A 130 5.81 21.66 -12.43
CA PHE A 130 6.33 22.15 -11.17
C PHE A 130 5.22 22.29 -10.11
N ILE A 131 4.09 22.91 -10.45
CA ILE A 131 2.93 23.04 -9.56
C ILE A 131 2.38 21.66 -9.21
N TYR A 132 2.30 20.75 -10.20
CA TYR A 132 1.89 19.38 -9.97
C TYR A 132 2.80 18.69 -8.95
N ALA A 133 4.12 18.69 -9.18
CA ALA A 133 5.10 18.07 -8.28
C ALA A 133 5.06 18.70 -6.87
N SER A 134 5.03 20.03 -6.78
CA SER A 134 4.94 20.75 -5.53
C SER A 134 3.69 20.37 -4.74
N SER A 135 2.52 20.27 -5.39
CA SER A 135 1.27 19.88 -4.74
C SER A 135 1.25 18.42 -4.28
N ARG A 136 2.16 17.57 -4.78
CA ARG A 136 2.30 16.18 -4.32
C ARG A 136 3.31 16.02 -3.20
N LEU A 137 4.30 16.90 -3.10
CA LEU A 137 5.40 16.78 -2.15
C LEU A 137 5.24 17.66 -0.90
N ILE A 138 4.59 18.84 -1.02
CA ILE A 138 4.37 19.73 0.12
C ILE A 138 3.37 19.07 1.09
N GLY A 139 3.75 18.97 2.37
CA GLY A 139 2.94 18.33 3.41
C GLY A 139 2.64 16.86 3.17
N ILE A 140 3.53 16.11 2.49
CA ILE A 140 3.30 14.70 2.14
C ILE A 140 3.25 13.77 3.36
N GLN A 141 3.83 14.21 4.49
CA GLN A 141 3.75 13.52 5.78
C GLN A 141 2.42 13.80 6.47
N ASP A 142 1.89 15.01 6.29
CA ASP A 142 0.74 15.52 7.03
C ASP A 142 -0.59 15.08 6.38
N TYR A 143 -0.61 14.91 5.05
CA TYR A 143 -1.81 14.47 4.35
C TYR A 143 -1.45 13.51 3.19
N PRO A 144 -2.15 12.36 3.08
CA PRO A 144 -3.21 11.83 3.96
C PRO A 144 -2.74 11.58 5.39
N ILE A 145 -3.65 11.74 6.36
CA ILE A 145 -3.33 11.63 7.81
C ILE A 145 -2.97 10.22 8.26
N TYR A 146 -3.45 9.22 7.56
CA TYR A 146 -3.06 7.82 7.80
C TYR A 146 -1.69 7.55 7.18
N PHE A 147 -0.96 6.62 7.75
CA PHE A 147 0.13 5.92 7.09
C PHE A 147 -0.20 4.44 7.14
N PHE A 148 -0.63 3.91 6.01
CA PHE A 148 -1.24 2.59 5.94
C PHE A 148 -0.19 1.47 5.94
N THR A 149 -0.57 0.30 6.41
CA THR A 149 0.29 -0.89 6.48
C THR A 149 0.91 -1.24 5.13
N ASP A 150 0.16 -1.14 4.02
CA ASP A 150 0.71 -1.41 2.69
C ASP A 150 1.83 -0.42 2.32
N GLU A 151 1.73 0.85 2.76
CA GLU A 151 2.79 1.84 2.56
C GLU A 151 4.06 1.46 3.35
N ALA A 152 3.88 1.07 4.62
CA ALA A 152 4.96 0.65 5.50
C ALA A 152 5.64 -0.64 5.00
N ASN A 153 4.84 -1.62 4.58
CA ASN A 153 5.33 -2.93 4.16
C ASN A 153 6.25 -2.85 2.94
N GLN A 154 5.95 -1.99 1.97
CA GLN A 154 6.83 -1.79 0.80
C GLN A 154 8.23 -1.34 1.20
N ALA A 155 8.34 -0.41 2.16
CA ALA A 155 9.63 0.08 2.64
C ALA A 155 10.33 -0.95 3.53
N ASN A 156 9.60 -1.69 4.36
CA ASN A 156 10.14 -2.81 5.15
C ASN A 156 10.72 -3.88 4.24
N LEU A 157 9.97 -4.35 3.25
CA LEU A 157 10.42 -5.36 2.29
C LEU A 157 11.60 -4.86 1.43
N ALA A 158 11.65 -3.58 1.10
CA ALA A 158 12.79 -3.00 0.41
C ALA A 158 14.06 -2.97 1.29
N ALA A 159 13.90 -2.73 2.61
CA ALA A 159 15.01 -2.82 3.57
C ALA A 159 15.47 -4.27 3.74
N ASP A 160 14.54 -5.23 3.81
CA ASP A 160 14.84 -6.66 3.87
C ASP A 160 15.62 -7.13 2.64
N LEU A 161 15.16 -6.78 1.45
CA LEU A 161 15.89 -7.08 0.21
C LEU A 161 17.34 -6.60 0.24
N LEU A 162 17.59 -5.41 0.82
CA LEU A 162 18.93 -4.86 0.96
C LEU A 162 19.78 -5.64 1.98
N ARG A 163 19.17 -6.03 3.10
CA ARG A 163 19.81 -6.82 4.17
C ARG A 163 20.15 -8.23 3.67
N ASP A 164 19.21 -8.87 2.96
CA ASP A 164 19.26 -10.29 2.64
C ASP A 164 19.80 -10.57 1.22
N GLY A 165 20.57 -9.62 0.65
CA GLY A 165 21.26 -9.80 -0.63
C GLY A 165 20.32 -9.98 -1.83
N LEU A 166 19.26 -9.20 -1.90
CA LEU A 166 18.21 -9.22 -2.92
C LEU A 166 17.40 -10.51 -2.95
N ARG A 167 17.23 -11.15 -1.78
CA ARG A 167 16.40 -12.34 -1.58
C ARG A 167 15.20 -12.00 -0.71
N ASP A 168 14.10 -12.73 -0.94
CA ASP A 168 12.98 -12.74 0.00
C ASP A 168 13.27 -13.63 1.22
N TYR A 169 12.33 -13.66 2.17
CA TYR A 169 12.45 -14.50 3.38
C TYR A 169 12.43 -16.01 3.08
N GLU A 170 11.99 -16.43 1.90
CA GLU A 170 12.06 -17.83 1.42
C GLU A 170 13.39 -18.12 0.70
N GLY A 171 14.29 -17.14 0.58
CA GLY A 171 15.61 -17.26 -0.05
C GLY A 171 15.62 -17.09 -1.57
N HIS A 172 14.50 -16.71 -2.21
CA HIS A 172 14.42 -16.54 -3.65
C HIS A 172 15.06 -15.24 -4.10
N LEU A 173 16.02 -15.34 -5.01
CA LEU A 173 16.71 -14.18 -5.58
C LEU A 173 15.77 -13.40 -6.50
N LEU A 174 15.67 -12.09 -6.31
CA LEU A 174 14.86 -11.15 -7.10
C LEU A 174 13.43 -11.68 -7.27
N PRO A 175 12.65 -11.83 -6.20
CA PRO A 175 11.28 -12.35 -6.25
C PRO A 175 10.41 -11.50 -7.17
N THR A 176 9.50 -12.12 -7.91
CA THR A 176 8.60 -11.38 -8.80
C THR A 176 7.53 -10.63 -8.01
N TYR A 177 6.96 -11.30 -7.02
CA TYR A 177 6.02 -10.73 -6.07
C TYR A 177 6.47 -11.03 -4.65
N PHE A 178 6.18 -10.12 -3.75
CA PHE A 178 6.43 -10.25 -2.32
C PHE A 178 5.14 -10.61 -1.61
N LYS A 179 5.25 -11.40 -0.56
CA LYS A 179 4.12 -11.76 0.28
C LYS A 179 3.72 -10.55 1.15
N ASN A 180 2.43 -10.24 1.12
CA ASN A 180 1.79 -9.24 1.96
C ASN A 180 0.68 -9.94 2.74
N VAL A 181 0.94 -10.29 3.99
CA VAL A 181 0.11 -11.13 4.85
C VAL A 181 -0.13 -12.52 4.20
N TYR A 182 -1.22 -12.70 3.47
CA TYR A 182 -1.59 -13.97 2.81
C TYR A 182 -1.42 -13.94 1.30
N GLU A 183 -1.25 -12.77 0.70
CA GLU A 183 -1.25 -12.58 -0.75
C GLU A 183 0.14 -12.22 -1.29
N TYR A 184 0.43 -12.65 -2.52
CA TYR A 184 1.60 -12.22 -3.29
C TYR A 184 1.18 -11.11 -4.24
N ASN A 185 1.12 -9.87 -3.78
CA ASN A 185 0.60 -8.73 -4.54
C ASN A 185 1.61 -7.60 -4.76
N LEU A 186 2.56 -7.40 -3.86
CA LEU A 186 3.57 -6.35 -3.97
C LEU A 186 4.69 -6.74 -4.96
N SER A 187 5.11 -5.85 -5.84
CA SER A 187 6.17 -6.09 -6.82
C SER A 187 6.94 -4.80 -7.13
N LEU A 188 6.57 -4.07 -8.20
CA LEU A 188 7.25 -2.86 -8.65
C LEU A 188 7.40 -1.81 -7.53
N SER A 189 6.42 -1.71 -6.66
CA SER A 189 6.40 -0.79 -5.51
C SER A 189 7.58 -1.00 -4.58
N VAL A 190 7.88 -2.26 -4.22
CA VAL A 190 9.03 -2.61 -3.36
C VAL A 190 10.35 -2.28 -4.05
N TYR A 191 10.53 -2.69 -5.31
CA TYR A 191 11.76 -2.42 -6.04
C TYR A 191 12.07 -0.93 -6.21
N LEU A 192 11.05 -0.09 -6.38
CA LEU A 192 11.21 1.35 -6.46
C LEU A 192 11.62 1.98 -5.13
N GLN A 193 11.29 1.37 -4.00
CA GLN A 193 11.68 1.81 -2.66
C GLN A 193 13.14 1.47 -2.31
N VAL A 194 13.76 0.45 -2.96
CA VAL A 194 15.10 -0.04 -2.60
C VAL A 194 16.16 1.07 -2.57
N ILE A 195 16.25 1.88 -3.63
CA ILE A 195 17.23 2.95 -3.71
C ILE A 195 16.95 4.08 -2.71
N PRO A 196 15.72 4.64 -2.62
CA PRO A 196 15.38 5.65 -1.62
C PRO A 196 15.63 5.20 -0.18
N VAL A 197 15.19 4.00 0.19
CA VAL A 197 15.40 3.43 1.52
C VAL A 197 16.90 3.27 1.80
N ARG A 198 17.69 2.83 0.82
CA ARG A 198 19.16 2.69 0.98
C ARG A 198 19.86 4.03 1.22
N LEU A 199 19.38 5.11 0.58
CA LEU A 199 20.04 6.42 0.63
C LEU A 199 19.55 7.30 1.78
N PHE A 200 18.25 7.23 2.13
CA PHE A 200 17.60 8.15 3.05
C PHE A 200 16.99 7.46 4.28
N GLY A 201 17.02 6.13 4.35
CA GLY A 201 16.34 5.36 5.39
C GLY A 201 14.82 5.24 5.16
N LYS A 202 14.15 4.55 6.09
CA LYS A 202 12.70 4.45 6.13
C LYS A 202 12.13 5.73 6.77
N SER A 203 11.18 6.36 6.11
CA SER A 203 10.34 7.43 6.66
C SER A 203 9.10 7.61 5.80
N VAL A 204 8.01 8.13 6.36
CA VAL A 204 6.77 8.41 5.63
C VAL A 204 7.03 9.28 4.39
N ALA A 205 7.85 10.33 4.55
CA ALA A 205 8.21 11.22 3.44
C ALA A 205 8.95 10.49 2.31
N VAL A 206 9.97 9.68 2.63
CA VAL A 206 10.76 8.93 1.64
C VAL A 206 9.86 7.93 0.92
N THR A 207 9.05 7.17 1.68
CA THR A 207 8.17 6.14 1.13
C THR A 207 7.14 6.74 0.17
N ARG A 208 6.49 7.83 0.53
CA ARG A 208 5.48 8.50 -0.31
C ARG A 208 6.06 9.34 -1.45
N ALA A 209 7.28 9.87 -1.29
CA ALA A 209 7.92 10.64 -2.37
C ALA A 209 8.19 9.79 -3.62
N VAL A 210 8.40 8.49 -3.50
CA VAL A 210 8.65 7.59 -4.63
C VAL A 210 7.48 7.57 -5.61
N PRO A 211 6.27 7.14 -5.24
CA PRO A 211 5.12 7.16 -6.15
C PRO A 211 4.72 8.59 -6.55
N ALA A 212 4.87 9.58 -5.66
CA ALA A 212 4.63 10.98 -5.99
C ALA A 212 5.52 11.46 -7.15
N LEU A 213 6.80 11.14 -7.15
CA LEU A 213 7.73 11.48 -8.25
C LEU A 213 7.42 10.69 -9.52
N VAL A 214 7.06 9.41 -9.43
CA VAL A 214 6.61 8.61 -10.58
C VAL A 214 5.34 9.20 -11.18
N SER A 215 4.42 9.74 -10.35
CA SER A 215 3.19 10.39 -10.81
C SER A 215 3.44 11.63 -11.65
N VAL A 216 4.56 12.36 -11.43
CA VAL A 216 4.97 13.50 -12.30
C VAL A 216 5.25 13.04 -13.73
N ILE A 217 5.83 11.84 -13.88
CA ILE A 217 6.08 11.24 -15.21
C ILE A 217 4.74 10.87 -15.86
N GLY A 218 3.81 10.30 -15.09
CA GLY A 218 2.44 10.03 -15.53
C GLY A 218 1.70 11.30 -15.99
N ALA A 219 1.77 12.36 -15.19
CA ALA A 219 1.16 13.67 -15.54
C ALA A 219 1.78 14.27 -16.81
N ALA A 220 3.10 14.18 -16.98
CA ALA A 220 3.77 14.58 -18.20
C ALA A 220 3.28 13.77 -19.42
N ALA A 221 3.09 12.45 -19.26
CA ALA A 221 2.57 11.56 -20.29
C ALA A 221 1.13 11.93 -20.69
N VAL A 222 0.25 12.25 -19.73
CA VAL A 222 -1.11 12.73 -19.99
C VAL A 222 -1.07 14.06 -20.78
N GLY A 223 -0.26 15.02 -20.33
CA GLY A 223 -0.12 16.30 -21.02
C GLY A 223 0.39 16.13 -22.47
N LEU A 224 1.42 15.30 -22.67
CA LEU A 224 1.97 15.02 -24.00
C LEU A 224 1.00 14.22 -24.88
N SER A 225 0.18 13.34 -24.31
CA SER A 225 -0.91 12.66 -25.01
C SER A 225 -1.95 13.64 -25.54
N LEU A 226 -2.29 14.67 -24.73
CA LEU A 226 -3.19 15.73 -25.17
C LEU A 226 -2.60 16.51 -26.35
N ASN A 227 -1.28 16.78 -26.37
CA ASN A 227 -0.64 17.41 -27.54
C ASN A 227 -0.76 16.56 -28.82
N LEU A 228 -0.63 15.22 -28.69
CA LEU A 228 -0.80 14.31 -29.83
C LEU A 228 -2.26 14.28 -30.31
N LEU A 229 -3.20 14.25 -29.38
CA LEU A 229 -4.64 14.18 -29.64
C LEU A 229 -5.17 15.46 -30.32
N THR A 230 -4.70 16.64 -29.89
CA THR A 230 -5.14 17.94 -30.36
C THR A 230 -4.31 18.46 -31.52
N SER A 231 -3.11 17.92 -31.75
CA SER A 231 -2.08 18.47 -32.64
C SER A 231 -1.68 19.93 -32.29
N ARG A 232 -1.89 20.31 -31.02
CA ARG A 232 -1.60 21.63 -30.44
C ARG A 232 -0.60 21.51 -29.29
N ARG A 233 0.10 22.59 -28.96
CA ARG A 233 1.04 22.67 -27.85
C ARG A 233 0.33 23.08 -26.55
N ARG A 234 -0.56 22.24 -26.03
CA ARG A 234 -1.41 22.49 -24.84
C ARG A 234 -1.25 21.42 -23.76
N ALA A 235 -0.08 20.79 -23.68
CA ALA A 235 0.22 19.75 -22.72
C ALA A 235 -0.05 20.20 -21.25
N TRP A 236 0.16 21.49 -20.95
CA TRP A 236 -0.11 22.05 -19.62
C TRP A 236 -1.57 21.88 -19.16
N ILE A 237 -2.53 21.94 -20.10
CA ILE A 237 -3.95 21.68 -19.78
C ILE A 237 -4.12 20.25 -19.26
N GLY A 238 -3.54 19.26 -19.97
CA GLY A 238 -3.63 17.85 -19.56
C GLY A 238 -3.01 17.61 -18.19
N VAL A 239 -1.84 18.22 -17.90
CA VAL A 239 -1.19 18.11 -16.59
C VAL A 239 -2.07 18.66 -15.47
N LEU A 240 -2.59 19.89 -15.63
CA LEU A 240 -3.37 20.55 -14.59
C LEU A 240 -4.74 19.88 -14.38
N ILE A 241 -5.44 19.51 -15.47
CA ILE A 241 -6.72 18.79 -15.36
C ILE A 241 -6.53 17.43 -14.67
N PHE A 242 -5.47 16.70 -15.01
CA PHE A 242 -5.13 15.45 -14.34
C PHE A 242 -4.79 15.69 -12.85
N GLY A 243 -4.11 16.81 -12.56
CA GLY A 243 -3.69 17.18 -11.23
C GLY A 243 -4.83 17.57 -10.27
N ILE A 244 -5.94 18.12 -10.80
CA ILE A 244 -7.08 18.56 -9.98
C ILE A 244 -8.17 17.49 -9.78
N ALA A 245 -8.02 16.27 -10.27
CA ALA A 245 -8.93 15.17 -9.96
C ALA A 245 -8.75 14.74 -8.49
N PRO A 246 -9.78 14.87 -7.60
CA PRO A 246 -9.60 14.67 -6.16
C PRO A 246 -9.09 13.27 -5.80
N ALA A 247 -9.67 12.21 -6.37
CA ALA A 247 -9.19 10.85 -6.11
C ALA A 247 -7.73 10.66 -6.55
N TRP A 248 -7.34 11.25 -7.68
CA TRP A 248 -5.94 11.19 -8.11
C TRP A 248 -5.03 12.05 -7.25
N PHE A 249 -5.51 13.21 -6.79
CA PHE A 249 -4.76 14.05 -5.85
C PHE A 249 -4.41 13.26 -4.59
N LEU A 250 -5.38 12.62 -3.97
CA LEU A 250 -5.21 11.81 -2.78
C LEU A 250 -4.21 10.65 -3.03
N HIS A 251 -4.53 9.77 -3.99
CA HIS A 251 -3.74 8.55 -4.22
C HIS A 251 -2.34 8.80 -4.75
N SER A 252 -2.08 9.92 -5.45
CA SER A 252 -0.73 10.28 -5.89
C SER A 252 0.16 10.85 -4.76
N ARG A 253 -0.36 10.95 -3.53
CA ARG A 253 0.35 11.32 -2.31
C ARG A 253 0.53 10.15 -1.34
N THR A 254 0.03 8.98 -1.68
CA THR A 254 0.20 7.73 -0.93
C THR A 254 1.18 6.79 -1.63
N ALA A 255 1.74 5.86 -0.89
CA ALA A 255 2.60 4.83 -1.47
C ALA A 255 1.82 3.57 -1.89
N PHE A 256 0.53 3.70 -2.24
CA PHE A 256 -0.23 2.59 -2.78
C PHE A 256 0.19 2.24 -4.21
N GLU A 257 0.16 0.95 -4.55
CA GLU A 257 0.45 0.42 -5.90
C GLU A 257 -0.43 1.04 -6.98
N THR A 258 -1.64 1.46 -6.61
CA THR A 258 -2.61 2.10 -7.48
C THR A 258 -2.03 3.34 -8.17
N SER A 259 -1.25 4.16 -7.44
CA SER A 259 -0.64 5.37 -8.00
C SER A 259 0.43 5.06 -9.05
N LEU A 260 1.20 3.97 -8.85
CA LEU A 260 2.17 3.47 -9.81
C LEU A 260 1.46 2.93 -11.06
N MET A 261 0.39 2.15 -10.87
CA MET A 261 -0.42 1.60 -11.97
C MET A 261 -0.95 2.72 -12.87
N VAL A 262 -1.58 3.74 -12.31
CA VAL A 262 -2.13 4.88 -13.10
C VAL A 262 -1.04 5.64 -13.83
N SER A 263 0.10 5.86 -13.17
CA SER A 263 1.25 6.56 -13.77
C SER A 263 1.85 5.77 -14.93
N CYS A 264 2.08 4.47 -14.74
CA CYS A 264 2.59 3.58 -15.79
C CYS A 264 1.60 3.42 -16.94
N TYR A 265 0.29 3.31 -16.65
CA TYR A 265 -0.75 3.26 -17.67
C TYR A 265 -0.83 4.55 -18.49
N SER A 266 -0.67 5.71 -17.86
CA SER A 266 -0.57 6.99 -18.56
C SER A 266 0.60 7.01 -19.56
N CYS A 267 1.75 6.48 -19.12
CA CYS A 267 2.92 6.34 -19.98
C CYS A 267 2.72 5.30 -21.09
N PHE A 268 2.02 4.19 -20.80
CA PHE A 268 1.63 3.21 -21.81
C PHE A 268 0.75 3.84 -22.90
N LEU A 269 -0.31 4.57 -22.53
CA LEU A 269 -1.17 5.25 -23.51
C LEU A 269 -0.38 6.24 -24.36
N PHE A 270 0.49 7.04 -23.75
CA PHE A 270 1.36 7.97 -24.48
C PHE A 270 2.29 7.25 -25.44
N ALA A 271 2.96 6.20 -25.01
CA ALA A 271 3.86 5.42 -25.85
C ALA A 271 3.12 4.72 -26.98
N TYR A 272 1.91 4.21 -26.74
CA TYR A 272 1.07 3.61 -27.77
C TYR A 272 0.56 4.66 -28.77
N LEU A 273 0.20 5.86 -28.32
CA LEU A 273 -0.11 6.99 -29.21
C LEU A 273 1.10 7.35 -30.09
N LEU A 274 2.32 7.37 -29.55
CA LEU A 274 3.54 7.56 -30.35
C LEU A 274 3.74 6.44 -31.38
N TYR A 275 3.49 5.19 -30.97
CA TYR A 275 3.55 4.02 -31.87
C TYR A 275 2.60 4.20 -33.04
N ARG A 276 1.36 4.59 -32.79
CA ARG A 276 0.32 4.74 -33.82
C ARG A 276 0.45 5.99 -34.70
N LEU A 277 0.91 7.10 -34.12
CA LEU A 277 0.87 8.41 -34.82
C LEU A 277 2.24 8.86 -35.35
N ARG A 278 3.33 8.29 -34.81
CA ARG A 278 4.69 8.76 -35.18
C ARG A 278 5.52 7.68 -35.85
N SER A 279 5.71 6.54 -35.20
CA SER A 279 6.55 5.47 -35.75
C SER A 279 6.38 4.16 -35.02
N ALA A 280 6.40 3.03 -35.74
CA ALA A 280 6.38 1.67 -35.19
C ALA A 280 7.51 1.38 -34.19
N ARG A 281 8.62 2.11 -34.23
CA ARG A 281 9.75 1.98 -33.29
C ARG A 281 9.42 2.27 -31.82
N TYR A 282 8.26 2.88 -31.54
CA TYR A 282 7.82 3.15 -30.17
C TYR A 282 7.06 1.97 -29.54
N LEU A 283 6.83 0.87 -30.28
CA LEU A 283 6.20 -0.34 -29.74
C LEU A 283 6.94 -0.90 -28.52
N PRO A 284 8.29 -1.08 -28.54
CA PRO A 284 9.01 -1.55 -27.36
C PRO A 284 8.80 -0.68 -26.13
N LEU A 285 8.71 0.65 -26.30
CA LEU A 285 8.43 1.57 -25.19
C LEU A 285 7.02 1.34 -24.61
N ALA A 286 6.02 1.14 -25.48
CA ALA A 286 4.67 0.80 -25.02
C ALA A 286 4.64 -0.53 -24.29
N MET A 287 5.38 -1.55 -24.75
CA MET A 287 5.49 -2.86 -24.09
C MET A 287 6.14 -2.76 -22.70
N VAL A 288 7.19 -1.95 -22.55
CA VAL A 288 7.82 -1.72 -21.24
C VAL A 288 6.82 -1.09 -20.26
N PHE A 289 6.11 -0.01 -20.65
CA PHE A 289 5.13 0.60 -19.76
C PHE A 289 3.90 -0.29 -19.53
N ALA A 290 3.52 -1.14 -20.49
CA ALA A 290 2.52 -2.17 -20.28
C ALA A 290 2.95 -3.16 -19.19
N ALA A 291 4.20 -3.64 -19.23
CA ALA A 291 4.74 -4.54 -18.22
C ALA A 291 4.84 -3.84 -16.85
N LEU A 292 5.30 -2.59 -16.80
CA LEU A 292 5.34 -1.82 -15.55
C LEU A 292 3.93 -1.63 -14.97
N THR A 293 2.89 -1.42 -15.79
CA THR A 293 1.49 -1.36 -15.35
C THR A 293 1.04 -2.72 -14.80
N PHE A 294 1.41 -3.82 -15.48
CA PHE A 294 1.07 -5.19 -15.09
C PHE A 294 1.66 -5.56 -13.73
N TYR A 295 2.94 -5.20 -13.49
CA TYR A 295 3.64 -5.50 -12.23
C TYR A 295 3.39 -4.47 -11.12
N SER A 296 2.68 -3.37 -11.40
CA SER A 296 2.38 -2.38 -10.36
C SER A 296 1.28 -2.86 -9.43
N TYR A 297 0.18 -3.42 -9.96
CA TYR A 297 -1.01 -3.72 -9.17
C TYR A 297 -1.89 -4.76 -9.89
N ALA A 298 -2.56 -5.65 -9.14
CA ALA A 298 -3.38 -6.71 -9.73
C ALA A 298 -4.47 -6.21 -10.71
N PRO A 299 -5.27 -5.16 -10.41
CA PRO A 299 -6.19 -4.56 -11.39
C PRO A 299 -5.52 -4.07 -12.68
N GLY A 300 -4.25 -3.63 -12.60
CA GLY A 300 -3.45 -3.24 -13.77
C GLY A 300 -3.22 -4.39 -14.73
N GLN A 301 -3.18 -5.62 -14.26
CA GLN A 301 -3.10 -6.82 -15.12
C GLN A 301 -4.32 -6.92 -16.03
N ALA A 302 -5.52 -6.81 -15.45
CA ALA A 302 -6.77 -6.86 -16.21
C ALA A 302 -6.86 -5.70 -17.23
N VAL A 303 -6.54 -4.48 -16.79
CA VAL A 303 -6.57 -3.28 -17.65
C VAL A 303 -5.60 -3.43 -18.81
N ILE A 304 -4.36 -3.89 -18.58
CA ILE A 304 -3.35 -3.94 -19.64
C ILE A 304 -3.60 -5.11 -20.60
N LEU A 305 -4.05 -6.26 -20.12
CA LEU A 305 -4.40 -7.40 -20.96
C LEU A 305 -5.58 -7.07 -21.86
N MET A 306 -6.63 -6.44 -21.31
CA MET A 306 -7.77 -5.99 -22.09
C MET A 306 -7.38 -4.88 -23.06
N SER A 307 -6.52 -3.91 -22.66
CA SER A 307 -5.98 -2.90 -23.56
C SER A 307 -5.22 -3.51 -24.72
N ALA A 308 -4.35 -4.49 -24.45
CA ALA A 308 -3.59 -5.20 -25.48
C ALA A 308 -4.52 -5.91 -26.47
N LEU A 309 -5.54 -6.65 -25.96
CA LEU A 309 -6.50 -7.36 -26.79
C LEU A 309 -7.31 -6.41 -27.67
N VAL A 310 -7.92 -5.38 -27.07
CA VAL A 310 -8.78 -4.44 -27.79
C VAL A 310 -8.00 -3.64 -28.83
N LEU A 311 -6.81 -3.14 -28.47
CA LEU A 311 -5.96 -2.36 -29.37
C LEU A 311 -5.35 -3.25 -30.46
N LEU A 312 -5.03 -4.52 -30.18
CA LEU A 312 -4.59 -5.47 -31.20
C LEU A 312 -5.67 -5.68 -32.28
N VAL A 313 -6.92 -5.84 -31.85
CA VAL A 313 -8.06 -6.04 -32.79
C VAL A 313 -8.36 -4.75 -33.54
N CYS A 314 -8.47 -3.61 -32.84
CA CYS A 314 -8.88 -2.34 -33.46
C CYS A 314 -7.82 -1.77 -34.41
N ASP A 315 -6.55 -2.05 -34.16
CA ASP A 315 -5.43 -1.57 -34.96
C ASP A 315 -4.77 -2.69 -35.79
N TRP A 316 -5.47 -3.83 -36.00
CA TRP A 316 -4.95 -5.02 -36.66
C TRP A 316 -4.24 -4.73 -37.99
N ARG A 317 -4.85 -3.94 -38.86
CA ARG A 317 -4.24 -3.56 -40.15
C ARG A 317 -2.89 -2.89 -39.97
N TYR A 318 -2.79 -1.93 -39.05
CA TYR A 318 -1.54 -1.24 -38.77
C TYR A 318 -0.48 -2.19 -38.21
N HIS A 319 -0.88 -3.13 -37.37
CA HIS A 319 0.03 -4.14 -36.83
C HIS A 319 0.56 -5.04 -37.93
N MET A 320 -0.27 -5.47 -38.88
CA MET A 320 0.15 -6.29 -40.01
C MET A 320 1.09 -5.56 -40.97
N GLU A 321 0.83 -4.27 -41.21
CA GLU A 321 1.74 -3.41 -42.00
C GLU A 321 3.12 -3.27 -41.34
N ASN A 322 3.17 -3.31 -40.00
CA ASN A 322 4.40 -3.15 -39.21
C ASN A 322 4.89 -4.46 -38.59
N ARG A 323 4.50 -5.64 -39.13
CA ARG A 323 4.78 -6.98 -38.57
C ARG A 323 6.26 -7.23 -38.25
N ARG A 324 7.19 -6.66 -39.03
CA ARG A 324 8.62 -6.78 -38.76
C ARG A 324 9.00 -6.14 -37.42
N GLY A 325 8.46 -4.96 -37.14
CA GLY A 325 8.67 -4.29 -35.85
C GLY A 325 8.13 -5.09 -34.68
N ILE A 326 6.96 -5.76 -34.85
CA ILE A 326 6.38 -6.65 -33.85
C ILE A 326 7.30 -7.85 -33.62
N LEU A 327 7.74 -8.53 -34.69
CA LEU A 327 8.64 -9.69 -34.58
C LEU A 327 9.94 -9.35 -33.86
N TYR A 328 10.54 -8.19 -34.14
CA TYR A 328 11.73 -7.71 -33.42
C TYR A 328 11.45 -7.36 -31.94
N SER A 329 10.20 -7.16 -31.57
CA SER A 329 9.80 -6.88 -30.18
C SER A 329 9.45 -8.13 -29.37
N LEU A 330 9.32 -9.31 -29.98
CA LEU A 330 8.97 -10.55 -29.29
C LEU A 330 10.01 -10.99 -28.25
N PRO A 331 11.34 -10.85 -28.46
CA PRO A 331 12.31 -11.16 -27.41
C PRO A 331 12.13 -10.26 -26.17
N LEU A 332 11.80 -8.98 -26.39
CA LEU A 332 11.49 -8.07 -25.28
C LEU A 332 10.22 -8.52 -24.55
N LEU A 333 9.18 -8.93 -25.28
CA LEU A 333 7.94 -9.43 -24.66
C LEU A 333 8.24 -10.68 -23.80
N ALA A 334 9.02 -11.63 -24.32
CA ALA A 334 9.43 -12.81 -23.58
C ALA A 334 10.20 -12.45 -22.29
N LEU A 335 11.15 -11.49 -22.39
CA LEU A 335 11.90 -10.99 -21.25
C LEU A 335 10.97 -10.34 -20.20
N LEU A 336 10.01 -9.53 -20.63
CA LEU A 336 9.07 -8.84 -19.75
C LEU A 336 8.04 -9.81 -19.12
N ALA A 337 7.69 -10.89 -19.80
CA ALA A 337 6.78 -11.92 -19.29
C ALA A 337 7.49 -12.93 -18.37
N PHE A 338 8.81 -13.06 -18.48
CA PHE A 338 9.58 -14.10 -17.76
C PHE A 338 9.40 -14.04 -16.23
N PRO A 339 9.43 -12.88 -15.55
CA PRO A 339 9.24 -12.84 -14.10
C PRO A 339 7.87 -13.42 -13.68
N TYR A 340 6.80 -13.08 -14.43
CA TYR A 340 5.46 -13.60 -14.15
C TYR A 340 5.37 -15.12 -14.37
N LEU A 341 5.94 -15.63 -15.47
CA LEU A 341 5.96 -17.06 -15.75
C LEU A 341 6.77 -17.83 -14.70
N ARG A 342 7.90 -17.25 -14.24
CA ARG A 342 8.67 -17.81 -13.13
C ARG A 342 7.84 -17.89 -11.86
N PHE A 343 7.11 -16.84 -11.49
CA PHE A 343 6.23 -16.83 -10.33
C PHE A 343 5.13 -17.89 -10.43
N GLN A 344 4.46 -18.02 -11.56
CA GLN A 344 3.43 -19.03 -11.76
C GLN A 344 3.96 -20.47 -11.63
N TRP A 345 5.20 -20.68 -12.04
CA TRP A 345 5.86 -21.97 -11.89
C TRP A 345 6.27 -22.24 -10.43
N GLN A 346 6.73 -21.24 -9.71
CA GLN A 346 7.11 -21.37 -8.29
C GLN A 346 5.91 -21.51 -7.37
N TYR A 347 4.82 -20.80 -7.66
CA TYR A 347 3.64 -20.69 -6.80
C TYR A 347 2.34 -20.93 -7.60
N PRO A 348 2.09 -22.20 -8.01
CA PRO A 348 0.89 -22.52 -8.79
C PRO A 348 -0.38 -22.28 -7.94
N GLY A 349 -1.39 -21.65 -8.55
CA GLY A 349 -2.69 -21.45 -7.91
C GLY A 349 -2.83 -20.20 -7.02
N LYS A 350 -1.75 -19.48 -6.69
CA LYS A 350 -1.82 -18.30 -5.80
C LYS A 350 -2.72 -17.16 -6.30
N HIS A 351 -2.88 -17.00 -7.61
CA HIS A 351 -3.87 -16.05 -8.14
C HIS A 351 -5.32 -16.44 -7.85
N THR A 352 -5.62 -17.74 -7.91
CA THR A 352 -6.96 -18.24 -7.57
C THR A 352 -7.23 -18.08 -6.07
N GLU A 353 -6.22 -18.34 -5.24
CA GLU A 353 -6.29 -18.13 -3.80
C GLU A 353 -6.53 -16.65 -3.47
N ALA A 354 -5.80 -15.71 -4.09
CA ALA A 354 -6.03 -14.28 -3.92
C ALA A 354 -7.46 -13.86 -4.29
N LEU A 355 -8.02 -14.38 -5.39
CA LEU A 355 -9.43 -14.13 -5.75
C LEU A 355 -10.40 -14.71 -4.73
N ARG A 356 -10.08 -15.84 -4.10
CA ARG A 356 -10.90 -16.44 -3.03
C ARG A 356 -10.87 -15.57 -1.77
N ILE A 357 -9.70 -15.10 -1.34
CA ILE A 357 -9.54 -14.20 -0.19
C ILE A 357 -10.32 -12.89 -0.41
N LEU A 358 -10.33 -12.37 -1.64
CA LEU A 358 -11.11 -11.20 -2.02
C LEU A 358 -12.63 -11.48 -2.13
N GLY A 359 -13.08 -12.69 -1.85
CA GLY A 359 -14.49 -13.08 -1.93
C GLY A 359 -15.07 -13.02 -3.35
N SER A 360 -14.23 -13.25 -4.38
CA SER A 360 -14.69 -13.14 -5.77
C SER A 360 -15.81 -14.11 -6.08
N TYR A 361 -16.95 -13.58 -6.52
CA TYR A 361 -18.13 -14.36 -6.92
C TYR A 361 -17.85 -15.34 -8.06
N TRP A 362 -16.78 -15.16 -8.84
CA TRP A 362 -16.36 -16.10 -9.88
C TRP A 362 -16.01 -17.48 -9.34
N LEU A 363 -15.55 -17.56 -8.08
CA LEU A 363 -15.15 -18.80 -7.41
C LEU A 363 -16.25 -19.39 -6.51
N GLN A 364 -17.36 -18.67 -6.34
CA GLN A 364 -18.49 -19.14 -5.55
C GLN A 364 -19.35 -20.12 -6.37
N ASP A 365 -20.07 -21.02 -5.70
CA ASP A 365 -20.99 -21.95 -6.33
C ASP A 365 -22.31 -21.22 -6.62
N MET A 366 -22.42 -20.64 -7.81
CA MET A 366 -23.61 -19.94 -8.30
C MET A 366 -23.77 -20.11 -9.81
N PRO A 367 -25.00 -19.97 -10.35
CA PRO A 367 -25.27 -20.11 -11.79
C PRO A 367 -24.47 -19.11 -12.64
N LEU A 368 -23.98 -19.54 -13.80
CA LEU A 368 -23.22 -18.68 -14.72
C LEU A 368 -23.98 -17.39 -15.09
N GLY A 369 -25.33 -17.47 -15.22
CA GLY A 369 -26.17 -16.30 -15.51
C GLY A 369 -26.08 -15.24 -14.43
N GLU A 370 -26.04 -15.63 -13.17
CA GLU A 370 -25.88 -14.73 -12.02
C GLU A 370 -24.46 -14.13 -11.98
N LYS A 371 -23.43 -14.95 -12.19
CA LYS A 371 -22.04 -14.44 -12.33
C LYS A 371 -21.92 -13.39 -13.43
N LEU A 372 -22.55 -13.63 -14.58
CA LEU A 372 -22.54 -12.66 -15.68
C LEU A 372 -23.35 -11.39 -15.34
N HIS A 373 -24.43 -11.51 -14.60
CA HIS A 373 -25.21 -10.35 -14.13
C HIS A 373 -24.35 -9.45 -13.23
N ILE A 374 -23.73 -10.02 -12.20
CA ILE A 374 -22.82 -9.30 -11.29
C ILE A 374 -21.64 -8.69 -12.06
N ALA A 375 -21.07 -9.42 -13.03
CA ALA A 375 -20.01 -8.93 -13.88
C ALA A 375 -20.41 -7.67 -14.67
N LEU A 376 -21.62 -7.67 -15.26
CA LEU A 376 -22.17 -6.53 -15.99
C LEU A 376 -22.50 -5.38 -15.05
N GLU A 377 -23.08 -5.65 -13.89
CA GLU A 377 -23.36 -4.65 -12.86
C GLU A 377 -22.09 -3.93 -12.41
N ASN A 378 -21.03 -4.68 -12.07
CA ASN A 378 -19.73 -4.13 -11.69
C ASN A 378 -19.10 -3.32 -12.84
N TYR A 379 -19.19 -3.82 -14.07
CA TYR A 379 -18.65 -3.12 -15.23
C TYR A 379 -19.37 -1.79 -15.48
N PHE A 380 -20.69 -1.79 -15.51
CA PHE A 380 -21.47 -0.56 -15.72
C PHE A 380 -21.47 0.36 -14.50
N GLY A 381 -21.34 -0.19 -13.29
CA GLY A 381 -21.09 0.57 -12.07
C GLY A 381 -19.80 1.41 -12.18
N GLY A 382 -18.74 0.85 -12.75
CA GLY A 382 -17.49 1.57 -13.02
C GLY A 382 -17.60 2.67 -14.10
N LEU A 383 -18.65 2.65 -14.93
CA LEU A 383 -18.97 3.70 -15.91
C LEU A 383 -19.99 4.72 -15.39
N ASN A 384 -20.60 4.48 -14.22
CA ASN A 384 -21.65 5.33 -13.70
C ASN A 384 -21.12 6.75 -13.39
N PRO A 385 -21.67 7.81 -14.04
CA PRO A 385 -21.22 9.18 -13.79
C PRO A 385 -21.40 9.63 -12.34
N ALA A 386 -22.41 9.15 -11.63
CA ALA A 386 -22.65 9.49 -10.23
C ALA A 386 -21.49 8.99 -9.35
N TYR A 387 -21.00 7.75 -9.55
CA TYR A 387 -19.84 7.22 -8.84
C TYR A 387 -18.61 8.13 -8.96
N TRP A 388 -18.40 8.73 -10.14
CA TRP A 388 -17.22 9.57 -10.39
C TRP A 388 -17.36 11.01 -9.94
N LEU A 389 -18.57 11.58 -10.01
CA LEU A 389 -18.80 13.03 -9.92
C LEU A 389 -19.40 13.48 -8.58
N THR A 390 -19.90 12.55 -7.79
CA THR A 390 -20.46 12.84 -6.45
C THR A 390 -19.74 12.03 -5.38
N PRO A 391 -19.73 12.51 -4.13
CA PRO A 391 -19.32 11.66 -3.00
C PRO A 391 -20.14 10.38 -2.98
N ASN A 392 -19.55 9.25 -2.61
CA ASN A 392 -20.22 7.97 -2.59
C ASN A 392 -19.85 7.20 -1.31
N GLU A 393 -20.69 6.23 -0.92
CA GLU A 393 -20.49 5.36 0.24
C GLU A 393 -19.86 4.01 -0.13
N THR A 394 -19.57 3.79 -1.43
CA THR A 394 -18.98 2.55 -1.93
C THR A 394 -17.50 2.47 -1.56
N ASP A 395 -16.81 3.60 -1.61
CA ASP A 395 -15.39 3.68 -1.31
C ASP A 395 -15.18 4.02 0.17
N LEU A 396 -14.15 3.44 0.77
CA LEU A 396 -13.76 3.73 2.15
C LEU A 396 -13.38 5.20 2.33
N ALA A 397 -13.68 5.78 3.49
CA ALA A 397 -13.40 7.19 3.80
C ALA A 397 -11.95 7.61 3.51
N ARG A 398 -10.99 6.72 3.78
CA ARG A 398 -9.57 6.96 3.52
C ARG A 398 -9.19 7.05 2.02
N HIS A 399 -10.07 6.67 1.12
CA HIS A 399 -9.86 6.74 -0.33
C HIS A 399 -10.61 7.90 -0.99
N GLN A 400 -11.26 8.75 -0.22
CA GLN A 400 -12.04 9.90 -0.66
C GLN A 400 -11.53 11.20 -0.03
N MET A 401 -11.78 12.32 -0.68
CA MET A 401 -11.69 13.65 -0.09
C MET A 401 -13.11 14.11 0.23
N ASP A 402 -13.33 14.56 1.47
CA ASP A 402 -14.66 14.98 1.92
C ASP A 402 -15.27 16.04 0.98
N SER A 403 -16.57 15.91 0.74
CA SER A 403 -17.35 16.80 -0.14
C SER A 403 -16.99 16.79 -1.63
N PHE A 404 -16.03 15.96 -2.06
CA PHE A 404 -15.66 15.82 -3.46
C PHE A 404 -16.05 14.44 -4.02
N GLY A 405 -16.46 14.41 -5.28
CA GLY A 405 -16.44 13.17 -6.06
C GLY A 405 -15.00 12.81 -6.47
N SER A 406 -14.80 11.64 -7.02
CA SER A 406 -13.51 11.20 -7.55
C SER A 406 -12.98 12.12 -8.66
N LEU A 407 -13.88 12.75 -9.41
CA LEU A 407 -13.65 13.82 -10.36
C LEU A 407 -14.44 15.07 -9.94
N LEU A 408 -13.91 16.26 -10.21
CA LEU A 408 -14.65 17.49 -9.91
C LEU A 408 -15.95 17.58 -10.73
N LEU A 409 -17.08 17.81 -10.08
CA LEU A 409 -18.39 17.92 -10.73
C LEU A 409 -18.40 18.93 -11.90
N PRO A 410 -17.74 20.11 -11.83
CA PRO A 410 -17.66 21.03 -12.98
C PRO A 410 -16.92 20.47 -14.21
N SER A 411 -16.19 19.36 -14.09
CA SER A 411 -15.56 18.71 -15.24
C SER A 411 -16.54 17.88 -16.09
N ALA A 412 -17.72 17.52 -15.55
CA ALA A 412 -18.70 16.66 -16.22
C ALA A 412 -19.11 17.16 -17.62
N PRO A 413 -19.54 18.43 -17.82
CA PRO A 413 -19.90 18.93 -19.15
C PRO A 413 -18.73 18.92 -20.11
N LEU A 414 -17.50 19.12 -19.64
CA LEU A 414 -16.30 19.08 -20.49
C LEU A 414 -15.94 17.64 -20.86
N ILE A 415 -16.07 16.69 -19.97
CA ILE A 415 -15.87 15.27 -20.25
C ILE A 415 -16.88 14.80 -21.30
N LEU A 416 -18.17 15.13 -21.11
CA LEU A 416 -19.23 14.80 -22.06
C LEU A 416 -18.99 15.44 -23.43
N LEU A 417 -18.65 16.72 -23.48
CA LEU A 417 -18.30 17.41 -24.71
C LEU A 417 -17.11 16.75 -25.41
N GLY A 418 -16.05 16.46 -24.65
CA GLY A 418 -14.87 15.77 -25.17
C GLY A 418 -15.20 14.39 -25.74
N PHE A 419 -16.03 13.63 -25.02
CA PHE A 419 -16.51 12.33 -25.48
C PHE A 419 -17.25 12.44 -26.82
N VAL A 420 -18.23 13.33 -26.94
CA VAL A 420 -18.98 13.54 -28.18
C VAL A 420 -18.08 13.99 -29.33
N LEU A 421 -17.14 14.90 -29.06
CA LEU A 421 -16.21 15.40 -30.09
C LEU A 421 -15.24 14.30 -30.56
N LEU A 422 -14.72 13.46 -29.67
CA LEU A 422 -13.85 12.34 -30.02
C LEU A 422 -14.64 11.23 -30.71
N LEU A 423 -15.88 10.97 -30.30
CA LEU A 423 -16.75 10.00 -30.96
C LEU A 423 -17.00 10.37 -32.43
N ARG A 424 -17.19 11.66 -32.72
CA ARG A 424 -17.28 12.15 -34.12
C ARG A 424 -15.98 11.93 -34.91
N ARG A 425 -14.86 11.77 -34.20
CA ARG A 425 -13.53 11.49 -34.78
C ARG A 425 -13.10 10.03 -34.59
N TRP A 426 -14.04 9.10 -34.42
CA TRP A 426 -13.74 7.68 -34.16
C TRP A 426 -12.77 7.04 -35.15
N ARG A 427 -12.74 7.50 -36.39
CA ARG A 427 -11.79 7.03 -37.42
C ARG A 427 -10.35 7.46 -37.16
N ASP A 428 -10.14 8.52 -36.36
CA ASP A 428 -8.82 8.97 -35.95
C ASP A 428 -8.27 8.01 -34.89
N PRO A 429 -7.09 7.43 -35.12
CA PRO A 429 -6.50 6.49 -34.14
C PRO A 429 -6.34 7.09 -32.72
N ALA A 430 -5.96 8.37 -32.60
CA ALA A 430 -5.79 9.01 -31.30
C ALA A 430 -7.12 9.11 -30.55
N ALA A 431 -8.18 9.54 -31.22
CA ALA A 431 -9.52 9.64 -30.64
C ALA A 431 -10.02 8.25 -30.21
N ARG A 432 -9.84 7.23 -31.05
CA ARG A 432 -10.26 5.86 -30.77
C ARG A 432 -9.53 5.28 -29.56
N ILE A 433 -8.21 5.44 -29.44
CA ILE A 433 -7.42 4.92 -28.31
C ILE A 433 -7.91 5.51 -27.00
N VAL A 434 -8.15 6.84 -26.94
CA VAL A 434 -8.65 7.50 -25.72
C VAL A 434 -10.06 7.03 -25.35
N LEU A 435 -10.96 6.92 -26.34
CA LEU A 435 -12.32 6.42 -26.12
C LEU A 435 -12.31 4.95 -25.63
N LEU A 436 -11.52 4.11 -26.28
CA LEU A 436 -11.42 2.70 -25.88
C LEU A 436 -10.87 2.55 -24.47
N SER A 437 -9.87 3.35 -24.07
CA SER A 437 -9.34 3.30 -22.70
C SER A 437 -10.39 3.59 -21.63
N MET A 438 -11.35 4.50 -21.91
CA MET A 438 -12.47 4.77 -21.03
C MET A 438 -13.35 3.52 -20.77
N PHE A 439 -13.58 2.70 -21.80
CA PHE A 439 -14.39 1.49 -21.69
C PHE A 439 -13.60 0.26 -21.25
N ILE A 440 -12.28 0.27 -21.37
CA ILE A 440 -11.42 -0.84 -20.93
C ILE A 440 -11.25 -0.84 -19.40
N ILE A 441 -11.01 0.32 -18.81
CA ILE A 441 -10.63 0.45 -17.39
C ILE A 441 -11.66 -0.19 -16.42
N PRO A 442 -12.99 -0.07 -16.62
CA PRO A 442 -13.98 -0.69 -15.73
C PRO A 442 -13.87 -2.22 -15.61
N VAL A 443 -13.18 -2.88 -16.55
CA VAL A 443 -12.91 -4.33 -16.47
C VAL A 443 -12.15 -4.70 -15.17
N ALA A 444 -11.37 -3.77 -14.62
CA ALA A 444 -10.64 -3.96 -13.37
C ALA A 444 -11.56 -4.18 -12.15
N GLY A 445 -12.78 -3.64 -12.19
CA GLY A 445 -13.78 -3.83 -11.12
C GLY A 445 -14.59 -5.13 -11.26
N VAL A 446 -14.54 -5.79 -12.42
CA VAL A 446 -15.36 -6.98 -12.68
C VAL A 446 -15.11 -8.12 -11.71
N PRO A 447 -13.88 -8.51 -11.36
CA PRO A 447 -13.65 -9.71 -10.53
C PRO A 447 -14.02 -9.54 -9.04
N ALA A 448 -13.97 -8.31 -8.51
CA ALA A 448 -14.03 -8.07 -7.06
C ALA A 448 -14.84 -6.80 -6.67
N GLY A 449 -15.70 -6.32 -7.55
CA GLY A 449 -16.57 -5.17 -7.31
C GLY A 449 -15.96 -3.82 -7.68
N VAL A 450 -16.83 -2.80 -7.72
CA VAL A 450 -16.47 -1.41 -7.96
C VAL A 450 -15.71 -0.87 -6.75
N GLY A 451 -14.64 -0.13 -7.00
CA GLY A 451 -13.86 0.56 -5.97
C GLY A 451 -12.79 1.44 -6.59
N ILE A 452 -12.54 2.61 -6.00
CA ILE A 452 -11.66 3.62 -6.58
C ILE A 452 -10.22 3.10 -6.77
N THR A 453 -9.72 2.29 -5.86
CA THR A 453 -8.38 1.71 -5.97
C THR A 453 -8.22 0.85 -7.23
N ARG A 454 -9.28 0.15 -7.66
CA ARG A 454 -9.29 -0.67 -8.87
C ARG A 454 -9.50 0.14 -10.14
N LEU A 455 -10.32 1.18 -10.06
CA LEU A 455 -10.79 1.96 -11.21
C LEU A 455 -10.03 3.27 -11.43
N LEU A 456 -9.11 3.65 -10.56
CA LEU A 456 -8.47 4.98 -10.55
C LEU A 456 -7.84 5.38 -11.89
N ALA A 457 -7.40 4.41 -12.71
CA ALA A 457 -6.88 4.69 -14.06
C ALA A 457 -7.89 5.45 -14.96
N PHE A 458 -9.18 5.44 -14.63
CA PHE A 458 -10.23 6.18 -15.37
C PHE A 458 -10.01 7.70 -15.36
N VAL A 459 -9.29 8.23 -14.38
CA VAL A 459 -8.91 9.66 -14.36
C VAL A 459 -8.08 10.06 -15.59
N VAL A 460 -7.38 9.11 -16.23
CA VAL A 460 -6.53 9.36 -17.40
C VAL A 460 -7.37 9.70 -18.64
N PRO A 461 -8.29 8.84 -19.14
CA PRO A 461 -9.17 9.21 -20.25
C PRO A 461 -10.09 10.37 -19.88
N ALA A 462 -10.57 10.50 -18.66
CA ALA A 462 -11.39 11.62 -18.20
C ALA A 462 -10.63 12.96 -18.36
N ALA A 463 -9.36 13.02 -17.92
CA ALA A 463 -8.51 14.21 -18.08
C ALA A 463 -8.23 14.53 -19.55
N LEU A 464 -8.01 13.52 -20.39
CA LEU A 464 -7.81 13.70 -21.83
C LEU A 464 -9.07 14.20 -22.54
N LEU A 465 -10.26 13.70 -22.18
CA LEU A 465 -11.55 14.17 -22.70
C LEU A 465 -11.80 15.63 -22.32
N CYS A 466 -11.66 15.94 -21.04
CA CYS A 466 -11.81 17.29 -20.50
C CYS A 466 -10.81 18.27 -21.16
N GLY A 467 -9.53 17.90 -21.20
CA GLY A 467 -8.48 18.70 -21.82
C GLY A 467 -8.69 18.90 -23.33
N TYR A 468 -9.21 17.87 -24.02
CA TYR A 468 -9.56 17.98 -25.44
C TYR A 468 -10.72 18.96 -25.66
N ALA A 469 -11.78 18.89 -24.85
CA ALA A 469 -12.91 19.81 -24.90
C ALA A 469 -12.46 21.27 -24.68
N LEU A 470 -11.66 21.53 -23.64
CA LEU A 470 -11.09 22.87 -23.40
C LEU A 470 -10.23 23.35 -24.58
N SER A 471 -9.36 22.48 -25.07
CA SER A 471 -8.53 22.82 -26.23
C SER A 471 -9.36 23.16 -27.49
N TRP A 472 -10.41 22.36 -27.74
CA TRP A 472 -11.33 22.60 -28.86
C TRP A 472 -12.10 23.89 -28.67
N SER A 473 -12.62 24.22 -27.50
CA SER A 473 -13.32 25.46 -27.19
C SER A 473 -12.43 26.67 -27.39
N MET A 474 -11.15 26.61 -26.94
CA MET A 474 -10.18 27.67 -27.18
C MET A 474 -9.95 27.94 -28.69
N ASP A 475 -9.98 26.91 -29.55
CA ASP A 475 -9.79 27.05 -30.99
C ASP A 475 -11.01 27.63 -31.71
N ARG A 476 -12.20 27.66 -31.06
CA ARG A 476 -13.46 28.16 -31.63
C ARG A 476 -13.75 29.62 -31.27
N LEU A 477 -13.06 30.16 -30.28
CA LEU A 477 -13.22 31.54 -29.91
C LEU A 477 -12.54 32.44 -30.97
N PRO A 478 -13.24 33.49 -31.47
CA PRO A 478 -12.71 34.40 -32.47
C PRO A 478 -11.76 35.43 -31.83
N LEU A 479 -10.67 34.94 -31.23
CA LEU A 479 -9.69 35.75 -30.51
C LEU A 479 -8.44 36.01 -31.36
N ALA A 480 -7.90 37.21 -31.26
CA ALA A 480 -6.60 37.53 -31.81
C ALA A 480 -5.48 36.73 -31.07
N PRO A 481 -4.31 36.49 -31.71
CA PRO A 481 -3.23 35.71 -31.08
C PRO A 481 -2.78 36.22 -29.69
N GLY A 482 -2.84 37.54 -29.47
CA GLY A 482 -2.55 38.13 -28.15
C GLY A 482 -3.61 37.81 -27.12
N GLU A 483 -4.89 37.94 -27.48
CA GLU A 483 -6.04 37.63 -26.61
C GLU A 483 -6.09 36.12 -26.28
N LEU A 484 -5.77 35.25 -27.23
CA LEU A 484 -5.63 33.81 -27.00
C LEU A 484 -4.53 33.52 -25.98
N GLY A 485 -3.43 34.29 -26.00
CA GLY A 485 -2.36 34.18 -25.00
C GLY A 485 -2.82 34.60 -23.61
N VAL A 486 -3.58 35.69 -23.51
CA VAL A 486 -4.17 36.14 -22.20
C VAL A 486 -5.16 35.09 -21.68
N MET A 487 -6.04 34.59 -22.55
CA MET A 487 -6.99 33.54 -22.16
C MET A 487 -6.27 32.26 -21.70
N ALA A 488 -5.22 31.83 -22.41
CA ALA A 488 -4.44 30.67 -22.02
C ALA A 488 -3.78 30.88 -20.65
N PHE A 489 -3.27 32.08 -20.37
CA PHE A 489 -2.72 32.44 -19.06
C PHE A 489 -3.80 32.48 -17.97
N ALA A 490 -4.96 33.06 -18.23
CA ALA A 490 -6.08 33.08 -17.30
C ALA A 490 -6.58 31.65 -16.95
N LEU A 491 -6.75 30.80 -17.97
CA LEU A 491 -7.12 29.40 -17.76
C LEU A 491 -6.04 28.64 -16.98
N PHE A 492 -4.76 28.89 -17.29
CA PHE A 492 -3.65 28.31 -16.53
C PHE A 492 -3.72 28.70 -15.06
N THR A 493 -3.90 30.00 -14.79
CA THR A 493 -3.99 30.53 -13.42
C THR A 493 -5.19 29.93 -12.67
N LEU A 494 -6.34 29.78 -13.33
CA LEU A 494 -7.52 29.15 -12.76
C LEU A 494 -7.25 27.68 -12.38
N LEU A 495 -6.74 26.88 -13.33
CA LEU A 495 -6.47 25.46 -13.07
C LEU A 495 -5.35 25.25 -12.04
N ALA A 496 -4.30 26.07 -12.08
CA ALA A 496 -3.24 26.06 -11.08
C ALA A 496 -3.77 26.48 -9.70
N GLY A 497 -4.63 27.49 -9.67
CA GLY A 497 -5.31 27.95 -8.43
C GLY A 497 -6.19 26.85 -7.83
N LEU A 498 -6.95 26.13 -8.65
CA LEU A 498 -7.74 24.97 -8.19
C LEU A 498 -6.83 23.87 -7.60
N GLN A 499 -5.68 23.59 -8.21
CA GLN A 499 -4.76 22.59 -7.70
C GLN A 499 -4.11 23.00 -6.37
N VAL A 500 -3.75 24.28 -6.24
CA VAL A 500 -3.24 24.83 -4.97
C VAL A 500 -4.35 24.88 -3.93
N GLY A 501 -5.58 25.22 -4.32
CA GLY A 501 -6.76 25.20 -3.45
C GLY A 501 -7.04 23.78 -2.90
N LEU A 502 -6.92 22.75 -3.74
CA LEU A 502 -7.07 21.36 -3.31
C LEU A 502 -6.00 20.96 -2.28
N LEU A 503 -4.76 21.42 -2.48
CA LEU A 503 -3.69 21.20 -1.52
C LEU A 503 -3.96 21.92 -0.18
N ALA A 504 -4.37 23.19 -0.26
CA ALA A 504 -4.67 23.97 0.94
C ALA A 504 -5.82 23.35 1.73
N ASP A 505 -6.90 22.96 1.06
CA ASP A 505 -8.04 22.27 1.68
C ASP A 505 -7.64 20.91 2.30
N ALA A 506 -6.81 20.13 1.61
CA ALA A 506 -6.31 18.85 2.10
C ALA A 506 -5.42 18.99 3.36
N LEU A 507 -4.60 20.04 3.44
CA LEU A 507 -3.72 20.27 4.60
C LEU A 507 -4.45 20.91 5.79
N ASP A 508 -5.46 21.75 5.53
CA ASP A 508 -6.21 22.45 6.55
C ASP A 508 -7.37 21.59 7.10
N ARG A 509 -8.24 21.11 6.22
CA ARG A 509 -9.44 20.36 6.58
C ARG A 509 -9.28 18.84 6.51
N GLY A 510 -8.31 18.35 5.73
CA GLY A 510 -8.08 16.92 5.53
C GLY A 510 -7.98 16.10 6.81
N PRO A 511 -7.34 16.58 7.89
CA PRO A 511 -7.31 15.88 9.17
C PRO A 511 -8.69 15.58 9.77
N THR A 512 -9.70 16.40 9.47
CA THR A 512 -11.07 16.29 9.99
C THR A 512 -12.11 15.88 8.97
N TYR A 513 -11.71 15.36 7.81
CA TYR A 513 -12.63 14.83 6.79
C TYR A 513 -13.45 13.62 7.30
N SER A 514 -12.89 12.82 8.17
CA SER A 514 -13.59 11.72 8.81
C SER A 514 -13.70 11.96 10.32
N ARG A 515 -14.69 11.32 10.94
CA ARG A 515 -14.86 11.25 12.39
C ARG A 515 -14.45 9.88 12.96
N ASP A 516 -14.22 8.92 12.10
CA ASP A 516 -13.71 7.58 12.43
C ASP A 516 -12.22 7.51 12.08
N TYR A 517 -11.40 7.47 13.11
CA TYR A 517 -9.95 7.38 13.00
C TYR A 517 -9.41 5.97 13.24
N GLY A 518 -10.28 5.01 13.55
CA GLY A 518 -9.93 3.61 13.83
C GLY A 518 -9.85 2.71 12.60
N MET A 519 -9.96 1.41 12.84
CA MET A 519 -9.77 0.32 11.86
C MET A 519 -10.61 0.48 10.59
N ASN A 520 -11.89 0.78 10.76
CA ASN A 520 -12.85 0.89 9.63
C ASN A 520 -12.80 2.25 8.93
N GLY A 521 -12.25 3.26 9.59
CA GLY A 521 -12.11 4.62 9.10
C GLY A 521 -10.74 4.93 8.52
N MET A 522 -10.09 5.93 9.12
CA MET A 522 -8.84 6.51 8.62
C MET A 522 -7.59 5.74 9.03
N GLN A 523 -7.65 4.85 10.02
CA GLN A 523 -6.49 4.13 10.59
C GLN A 523 -5.34 5.09 10.93
N TRP A 524 -5.69 6.16 11.65
CA TRP A 524 -4.76 7.22 12.03
C TRP A 524 -3.98 6.82 13.28
N GLY A 525 -2.77 7.34 13.42
CA GLY A 525 -2.00 7.26 14.66
C GLY A 525 -0.62 6.63 14.55
N ALA A 526 -0.25 6.05 13.39
CA ALA A 526 1.00 5.31 13.26
C ALA A 526 2.24 6.13 13.69
N SER A 527 2.49 7.29 13.06
CA SER A 527 3.63 8.13 13.45
C SER A 527 3.46 8.71 14.85
N GLN A 528 2.24 9.10 15.23
CA GLN A 528 2.00 9.71 16.53
C GLN A 528 2.28 8.77 17.70
N VAL A 529 1.87 7.50 17.58
CA VAL A 529 2.08 6.47 18.59
C VAL A 529 3.56 6.09 18.68
N PHE A 530 4.17 5.75 17.56
CA PHE A 530 5.54 5.22 17.58
C PHE A 530 6.59 6.30 17.83
N ASP A 531 6.41 7.53 17.33
CA ASP A 531 7.28 8.66 17.71
C ASP A 531 7.16 9.00 19.21
N ARG A 532 5.97 8.83 19.81
CA ARG A 532 5.77 9.03 21.25
C ARG A 532 6.45 7.93 22.06
N ILE A 533 6.38 6.66 21.62
CA ILE A 533 7.07 5.55 22.26
C ILE A 533 8.58 5.78 22.22
N GLU A 534 9.15 6.15 21.07
CA GLU A 534 10.57 6.46 20.94
C GLU A 534 11.02 7.54 21.94
N LEU A 535 10.25 8.63 22.06
CA LEU A 535 10.52 9.69 23.02
C LEU A 535 10.42 9.23 24.48
N MET A 536 9.57 8.27 24.81
CA MET A 536 9.45 7.70 26.17
C MET A 536 10.61 6.76 26.45
N LEU A 537 11.03 5.92 25.48
CA LEU A 537 12.19 5.03 25.61
C LEU A 537 13.51 5.82 25.75
N GLU A 538 13.66 6.95 25.05
CA GLU A 538 14.80 7.85 25.24
C GLU A 538 14.91 8.40 26.69
N LYS A 539 13.78 8.59 27.36
CA LYS A 539 13.73 9.06 28.74
C LYS A 539 13.92 7.95 29.77
N ASN A 540 13.38 6.79 29.49
CA ASN A 540 13.43 5.62 30.35
C ASN A 540 13.48 4.32 29.51
N SER A 541 14.67 3.84 29.27
CA SER A 541 14.93 2.64 28.44
C SER A 541 14.46 1.33 29.09
N ASP A 542 14.08 1.34 30.38
CA ASP A 542 13.62 0.15 31.09
C ASP A 542 12.12 -0.13 30.88
N GLN A 543 11.38 0.78 30.26
CA GLN A 543 9.97 0.60 29.95
C GLN A 543 9.77 -0.41 28.84
N GLN A 544 8.68 -1.16 28.94
CA GLN A 544 8.18 -2.04 27.90
C GLN A 544 6.83 -1.50 27.41
N PHE A 545 6.56 -1.57 26.12
CA PHE A 545 5.30 -1.08 25.57
C PHE A 545 4.49 -2.23 25.00
N LEU A 546 3.18 -2.20 25.25
CA LEU A 546 2.22 -3.11 24.65
C LEU A 546 1.17 -2.28 23.89
N VAL A 547 1.26 -2.31 22.56
CA VAL A 547 0.41 -1.50 21.68
C VAL A 547 -0.75 -2.35 21.18
N SER A 548 -1.96 -1.83 21.28
CA SER A 548 -3.16 -2.48 20.76
C SER A 548 -3.10 -2.64 19.23
N PRO A 549 -3.51 -3.81 18.69
CA PRO A 549 -3.66 -4.02 17.25
C PRO A 549 -5.01 -3.53 16.70
N THR A 550 -5.94 -3.02 17.51
CA THR A 550 -7.36 -2.85 17.13
C THR A 550 -7.64 -1.65 16.22
N TRP A 551 -6.70 -0.70 16.10
CA TRP A 551 -6.92 0.58 15.42
C TRP A 551 -6.47 0.60 13.96
N ALA A 552 -5.59 -0.31 13.52
CA ALA A 552 -5.12 -0.39 12.14
C ALA A 552 -4.82 -1.83 11.72
N ASN A 553 -4.89 -2.11 10.42
CA ASN A 553 -4.41 -3.37 9.87
C ASN A 553 -2.89 -3.47 10.03
N GLY A 554 -2.39 -4.57 10.59
CA GLY A 554 -0.96 -4.85 10.66
C GLY A 554 -0.15 -3.82 11.47
N VAL A 555 -0.55 -3.54 12.70
CA VAL A 555 0.17 -2.64 13.64
C VAL A 555 1.60 -3.12 13.89
N ASP A 556 1.87 -4.41 13.81
CA ASP A 556 3.19 -5.04 13.85
C ASP A 556 4.08 -4.60 12.67
N VAL A 557 3.52 -4.52 11.47
CA VAL A 557 4.21 -3.99 10.27
C VAL A 557 4.52 -2.51 10.43
N LEU A 558 3.59 -1.74 11.01
CA LEU A 558 3.80 -0.32 11.33
C LEU A 558 4.90 -0.17 12.39
N ARG A 559 4.84 -0.95 13.49
CA ARG A 559 5.89 -0.98 14.52
C ARG A 559 7.27 -1.23 13.89
N ARG A 560 7.38 -2.22 13.01
CA ARG A 560 8.62 -2.56 12.31
C ARG A 560 9.10 -1.46 11.35
N PHE A 561 8.19 -0.62 10.85
CA PHE A 561 8.55 0.52 10.02
C PHE A 561 9.18 1.65 10.84
N PHE A 562 8.58 2.01 11.97
CA PHE A 562 8.97 3.16 12.78
C PHE A 562 10.10 2.87 13.75
N LEU A 563 10.12 1.66 14.34
CA LEU A 563 11.07 1.31 15.41
C LEU A 563 12.04 0.20 14.98
N PRO A 564 13.25 0.16 15.54
CA PRO A 564 14.17 -0.97 15.45
C PRO A 564 13.54 -2.28 15.97
N GLU A 565 14.04 -3.43 15.49
CA GLU A 565 13.46 -4.74 15.87
C GLU A 565 13.74 -5.10 17.33
N ASP A 566 14.81 -4.60 17.91
CA ASP A 566 15.26 -4.84 19.29
C ASP A 566 14.60 -3.96 20.34
N GLU A 567 13.79 -2.98 19.96
CA GLU A 567 13.05 -2.15 20.91
C GLU A 567 11.97 -2.97 21.64
N PRO A 568 11.77 -2.73 22.97
CA PRO A 568 10.86 -3.51 23.82
C PRO A 568 9.39 -3.11 23.61
N VAL A 569 8.89 -3.28 22.38
CA VAL A 569 7.53 -2.92 21.97
C VAL A 569 6.82 -4.14 21.40
N GLY A 570 5.86 -4.67 22.15
CA GLY A 570 4.98 -5.75 21.74
C GLY A 570 3.68 -5.23 21.13
N ILE A 571 3.04 -6.07 20.32
CA ILE A 571 1.70 -5.82 19.79
C ILE A 571 0.77 -6.89 20.35
N ALA A 572 -0.16 -6.49 21.19
CA ALA A 572 -1.14 -7.40 21.77
C ALA A 572 -2.40 -6.66 22.22
N ASN A 573 -3.51 -7.40 22.29
CA ASN A 573 -4.80 -6.90 22.73
C ASN A 573 -4.86 -6.91 24.28
N ALA A 574 -5.37 -5.84 24.86
CA ALA A 574 -5.64 -5.77 26.30
C ALA A 574 -6.70 -6.78 26.77
N THR A 575 -7.55 -7.27 25.87
CA THR A 575 -8.60 -8.27 26.16
C THR A 575 -8.02 -9.53 26.81
N GLY A 576 -6.80 -9.94 26.45
CA GLY A 576 -6.12 -11.09 27.08
C GLY A 576 -5.97 -10.95 28.60
N TYR A 577 -5.74 -9.73 29.09
CA TYR A 577 -5.65 -9.41 30.52
C TYR A 577 -7.02 -9.32 31.21
N LEU A 578 -8.12 -9.26 30.46
CA LEU A 578 -9.49 -9.33 30.97
C LEU A 578 -10.03 -10.77 30.98
N GLU A 579 -9.57 -11.60 30.08
CA GLU A 579 -9.98 -13.00 29.97
C GLU A 579 -9.22 -13.92 30.93
N ASN A 580 -7.95 -13.60 31.17
CA ASN A 580 -7.04 -14.42 31.95
C ASN A 580 -6.24 -13.58 32.95
N LEU A 581 -5.91 -14.17 34.09
CA LEU A 581 -5.03 -13.54 35.08
C LEU A 581 -3.56 -13.65 34.61
N LEU A 582 -3.19 -12.79 33.66
CA LEU A 582 -1.81 -12.69 33.19
C LEU A 582 -0.99 -11.82 34.13
N GLU A 583 0.31 -12.14 34.28
CA GLU A 583 1.22 -11.29 35.05
C GLU A 583 1.39 -9.93 34.34
N ILE A 584 1.21 -8.84 35.08
CA ILE A 584 1.44 -7.46 34.58
C ILE A 584 2.77 -6.98 35.15
N ASP A 585 3.81 -6.86 34.31
CA ASP A 585 5.06 -6.22 34.71
C ASP A 585 4.79 -4.72 34.98
N PRO A 586 5.17 -4.20 36.15
CA PRO A 586 5.01 -2.79 36.50
C PRO A 586 5.69 -1.81 35.52
N LYS A 587 6.65 -2.28 34.73
CA LYS A 587 7.32 -1.50 33.69
C LYS A 587 6.54 -1.44 32.38
N THR A 588 5.47 -2.24 32.23
CA THR A 588 4.67 -2.29 31.01
C THR A 588 3.76 -1.08 30.91
N VAL A 589 3.91 -0.35 29.83
CA VAL A 589 3.04 0.74 29.42
C VAL A 589 2.11 0.23 28.32
N PHE A 590 0.83 0.20 28.60
CA PHE A 590 -0.20 -0.16 27.61
C PHE A 590 -0.55 1.07 26.78
N VAL A 591 -0.62 0.90 25.47
CA VAL A 591 -1.02 1.94 24.51
C VAL A 591 -2.33 1.49 23.86
N LEU A 592 -3.43 2.05 24.34
CA LEU A 592 -4.77 1.57 24.05
C LEU A 592 -5.64 2.64 23.40
N THR A 593 -6.65 2.23 22.66
CA THR A 593 -7.69 3.08 22.11
C THR A 593 -8.74 3.44 23.17
N GLU A 594 -9.50 4.52 22.94
CA GLU A 594 -10.55 4.95 23.88
C GLU A 594 -11.59 3.85 24.19
N PRO A 595 -12.10 3.06 23.22
CA PRO A 595 -13.00 1.96 23.54
C PRO A 595 -12.39 0.90 24.46
N GLU A 596 -11.11 0.56 24.29
CA GLU A 596 -10.41 -0.40 25.15
C GLU A 596 -10.20 0.14 26.56
N VAL A 597 -9.87 1.42 26.69
CA VAL A 597 -9.75 2.07 28.01
C VAL A 597 -11.10 2.05 28.73
N ALA A 598 -12.19 2.39 28.02
CA ALA A 598 -13.54 2.35 28.59
C ALA A 598 -13.96 0.92 29.02
N GLU A 599 -13.56 -0.09 28.25
CA GLU A 599 -13.78 -1.50 28.61
C GLU A 599 -13.02 -1.89 29.89
N LEU A 600 -11.75 -1.47 29.99
CA LEU A 600 -10.93 -1.70 31.19
C LEU A 600 -11.52 -1.00 32.42
N GLU A 601 -11.94 0.25 32.30
CA GLU A 601 -12.54 1.02 33.41
C GLU A 601 -13.87 0.42 33.89
N ALA A 602 -14.63 -0.19 33.00
CA ALA A 602 -15.90 -0.84 33.34
C ALA A 602 -15.74 -2.25 33.94
N ASN A 603 -14.54 -2.86 33.82
CA ASN A 603 -14.33 -4.24 34.22
C ASN A 603 -13.94 -4.37 35.70
N PRO A 604 -14.69 -5.12 36.51
CA PRO A 604 -14.44 -5.25 37.95
C PRO A 604 -13.10 -5.91 38.29
N LYS A 605 -12.47 -6.64 37.36
CA LYS A 605 -11.15 -7.25 37.54
C LYS A 605 -10.01 -6.22 37.53
N ILE A 606 -10.26 -5.03 36.96
CA ILE A 606 -9.28 -3.97 36.89
C ILE A 606 -9.42 -3.02 38.07
N GLY A 607 -8.33 -2.79 38.77
CA GLY A 607 -8.28 -1.93 39.94
C GLY A 607 -7.90 -0.49 39.57
N ARG A 608 -6.59 -0.19 39.58
CA ARG A 608 -6.10 1.14 39.30
C ARG A 608 -5.56 1.24 37.88
N ILE A 609 -6.08 2.21 37.13
CA ILE A 609 -5.52 2.67 35.86
C ILE A 609 -4.75 3.98 36.15
N GLU A 610 -3.48 4.03 35.78
CA GLU A 610 -2.65 5.23 35.90
C GLU A 610 -2.30 5.74 34.50
N ILE A 611 -2.95 6.83 34.09
CA ILE A 611 -2.72 7.47 32.80
C ILE A 611 -1.40 8.22 32.84
N LEU A 612 -0.48 7.89 31.96
CA LEU A 612 0.83 8.53 31.81
C LEU A 612 0.80 9.65 30.78
N ASP A 613 0.11 9.40 29.65
CA ASP A 613 0.03 10.35 28.53
C ASP A 613 -1.18 10.04 27.65
N GLN A 614 -1.59 11.02 26.82
CA GLN A 614 -2.68 10.85 25.86
C GLN A 614 -2.35 11.56 24.54
N ILE A 615 -2.64 10.89 23.44
CA ILE A 615 -2.61 11.44 22.10
C ILE A 615 -4.05 11.68 21.65
N HIS A 616 -4.38 12.92 21.36
CA HIS A 616 -5.71 13.30 20.88
C HIS A 616 -5.79 13.14 19.37
N ASP A 617 -6.92 12.60 18.88
CA ASP A 617 -7.23 12.50 17.47
C ASP A 617 -7.40 13.91 16.84
N PRO A 618 -7.41 14.05 15.52
CA PRO A 618 -7.62 15.34 14.87
C PRO A 618 -8.97 16.00 15.21
N GLY A 619 -9.95 15.23 15.71
CA GLY A 619 -11.24 15.73 16.23
C GLY A 619 -11.16 16.25 17.66
N GLY A 620 -10.01 16.14 18.33
CA GLY A 620 -9.78 16.59 19.70
C GLY A 620 -10.23 15.62 20.80
N ARG A 621 -10.57 14.38 20.45
CA ARG A 621 -10.93 13.33 21.43
C ARG A 621 -9.68 12.51 21.77
N PRO A 622 -9.64 11.81 22.92
CA PRO A 622 -8.60 10.85 23.20
C PRO A 622 -8.55 9.79 22.07
N GLY A 623 -7.43 9.69 21.38
CA GLY A 623 -7.22 8.68 20.34
C GLY A 623 -6.45 7.46 20.88
N PHE A 624 -5.35 7.75 21.60
CA PHE A 624 -4.54 6.74 22.28
C PHE A 624 -4.17 7.18 23.67
N THR A 625 -4.31 6.27 24.63
CA THR A 625 -3.94 6.48 26.03
C THR A 625 -2.79 5.55 26.41
N PHE A 626 -1.73 6.14 26.97
CA PHE A 626 -0.58 5.44 27.54
C PHE A 626 -0.83 5.30 29.03
N LEU A 627 -0.87 4.07 29.55
CA LEU A 627 -1.27 3.82 30.92
C LEU A 627 -0.54 2.62 31.54
N HIS A 628 -0.45 2.62 32.87
CA HIS A 628 -0.17 1.43 33.66
C HIS A 628 -1.47 0.81 34.14
N LEU A 629 -1.53 -0.52 34.09
CA LEU A 629 -2.67 -1.33 34.46
C LEU A 629 -2.34 -2.13 35.73
N ASN A 630 -3.29 -2.22 36.67
CA ASN A 630 -3.19 -3.07 37.82
C ASN A 630 -4.53 -3.79 38.07
N TYR A 631 -4.49 -5.03 38.48
CA TYR A 631 -5.68 -5.76 38.86
C TYR A 631 -6.29 -5.24 40.18
N ALA A 632 -7.59 -5.45 40.32
CA ALA A 632 -8.30 -5.25 41.58
C ALA A 632 -7.83 -6.30 42.60
N PRO A 633 -7.89 -6.00 43.91
CA PRO A 633 -7.44 -6.95 44.95
C PRO A 633 -8.15 -8.30 44.93
N ASP A 634 -9.39 -8.35 44.48
CA ASP A 634 -10.26 -9.53 44.37
C ASP A 634 -10.30 -10.14 42.96
N ALA A 635 -9.51 -9.61 42.00
CA ALA A 635 -9.47 -10.08 40.63
C ALA A 635 -9.22 -11.58 40.50
N ALA A 636 -8.30 -12.13 41.31
CA ALA A 636 -8.00 -13.57 41.31
C ALA A 636 -9.22 -14.43 41.63
N GLU A 637 -10.08 -13.98 42.56
CA GLU A 637 -11.32 -14.68 42.92
C GLU A 637 -12.33 -14.62 41.76
N ILE A 638 -12.44 -13.46 41.08
CA ILE A 638 -13.32 -13.26 39.92
C ILE A 638 -12.87 -14.17 38.78
N PHE A 639 -11.58 -14.17 38.42
CA PHE A 639 -11.01 -15.05 37.40
C PHE A 639 -11.26 -16.55 37.71
N ALA A 640 -11.05 -16.96 38.96
CA ALA A 640 -11.29 -18.33 39.36
C ALA A 640 -12.77 -18.73 39.23
N ALA A 641 -13.70 -17.82 39.57
CA ALA A 641 -15.12 -18.06 39.43
C ALA A 641 -15.54 -18.16 37.95
N GLU A 642 -15.02 -17.26 37.09
CA GLU A 642 -15.27 -17.30 35.65
C GLU A 642 -14.70 -18.57 35.01
N LEU A 643 -13.48 -18.99 35.42
CA LEU A 643 -12.86 -20.22 34.93
C LEU A 643 -13.71 -21.43 35.29
N ALA A 644 -14.19 -21.50 36.55
CA ALA A 644 -15.07 -22.57 36.99
C ALA A 644 -16.40 -22.64 36.20
N GLU A 645 -16.96 -21.48 35.88
CA GLU A 645 -18.17 -21.42 35.04
C GLU A 645 -17.88 -21.81 33.57
N ARG A 646 -16.73 -21.40 33.00
CA ARG A 646 -16.31 -21.81 31.65
C ARG A 646 -16.04 -23.33 31.60
N GLN A 647 -15.48 -23.91 32.62
CA GLN A 647 -15.21 -25.35 32.68
C GLN A 647 -16.46 -26.20 32.94
N ARG A 648 -17.63 -25.59 33.23
CA ARG A 648 -18.88 -26.32 33.41
C ARG A 648 -19.35 -26.93 32.08
N PRO A 649 -19.59 -28.26 32.03
CA PRO A 649 -20.16 -28.90 30.84
C PRO A 649 -21.52 -28.33 30.44
N ARG A 650 -21.70 -28.05 29.18
CA ARG A 650 -22.95 -27.58 28.58
C ARG A 650 -23.62 -28.71 27.83
N THR A 651 -24.95 -28.66 27.76
CA THR A 651 -25.72 -29.69 27.06
C THR A 651 -26.70 -29.04 26.10
N THR A 652 -26.76 -29.55 24.86
CA THR A 652 -27.76 -29.19 23.85
C THR A 652 -28.29 -30.45 23.17
N SER A 653 -29.36 -30.31 22.40
CA SER A 653 -29.88 -31.37 21.54
C SER A 653 -29.77 -30.92 20.09
N LEU A 654 -29.08 -31.68 19.27
CA LEU A 654 -28.83 -31.44 17.86
C LEU A 654 -29.40 -32.57 17.02
N THR A 655 -29.60 -32.32 15.73
CA THR A 655 -29.86 -33.38 14.75
C THR A 655 -28.56 -33.58 13.96
N ILE A 656 -27.88 -34.69 14.22
CA ILE A 656 -26.63 -35.05 13.55
C ILE A 656 -26.95 -36.19 12.56
N ASP A 657 -26.67 -36.02 11.27
CA ASP A 657 -27.03 -36.96 10.20
C ASP A 657 -28.49 -37.40 10.20
N GLY A 658 -29.40 -36.45 10.51
CA GLY A 658 -30.84 -36.70 10.61
C GLY A 658 -31.27 -37.41 11.90
N ILE A 659 -30.38 -37.62 12.86
CA ILE A 659 -30.66 -38.34 14.12
C ILE A 659 -30.61 -37.37 15.30
N PRO A 660 -31.68 -37.30 16.11
CA PRO A 660 -31.66 -36.52 17.34
C PRO A 660 -30.58 -37.02 18.28
N THR A 661 -29.67 -36.15 18.68
CA THR A 661 -28.49 -36.47 19.50
C THR A 661 -28.37 -35.43 20.58
N ARG A 662 -28.25 -35.87 21.82
CA ARG A 662 -27.87 -35.01 22.95
C ARG A 662 -26.36 -34.86 22.97
N VAL A 663 -25.88 -33.62 22.96
CA VAL A 663 -24.47 -33.30 22.97
C VAL A 663 -24.12 -32.60 24.26
N GLU A 664 -23.17 -33.16 25.02
CA GLU A 664 -22.52 -32.51 26.15
C GLU A 664 -21.12 -32.07 25.72
N TYR A 665 -20.76 -30.81 25.98
CA TYR A 665 -19.55 -30.20 25.45
C TYR A 665 -19.01 -29.12 26.41
N PRO A 666 -17.70 -28.80 26.36
CA PRO A 666 -17.10 -27.70 27.09
C PRO A 666 -17.52 -26.32 26.51
N TYR A 667 -17.10 -25.25 27.17
CA TYR A 667 -17.34 -23.89 26.67
C TYR A 667 -16.74 -23.65 25.28
N VAL A 668 -17.54 -23.14 24.40
CA VAL A 668 -17.16 -22.70 23.04
C VAL A 668 -17.23 -21.17 23.02
N ASP A 669 -16.12 -20.49 22.73
CA ASP A 669 -16.01 -19.03 22.70
C ASP A 669 -16.10 -18.46 21.27
N ILE A 670 -15.72 -19.23 20.24
CA ILE A 670 -15.87 -18.87 18.83
C ILE A 670 -16.70 -19.93 18.13
N GLY A 671 -17.67 -19.50 17.35
CA GLY A 671 -18.60 -20.39 16.68
C GLY A 671 -19.64 -20.97 17.65
N SER A 672 -20.17 -22.12 17.30
CA SER A 672 -21.12 -22.85 18.12
C SER A 672 -20.92 -24.36 17.93
N VAL A 673 -21.49 -25.17 18.83
CA VAL A 673 -21.32 -26.63 18.78
C VAL A 673 -21.94 -27.25 17.51
N GLU A 674 -22.94 -26.61 16.90
CA GLU A 674 -23.55 -27.03 15.64
C GLU A 674 -22.53 -27.07 14.51
N LEU A 675 -21.57 -26.13 14.48
CA LEU A 675 -20.50 -26.05 13.47
C LEU A 675 -19.50 -27.22 13.52
N MET A 676 -19.52 -28.02 14.59
CA MET A 676 -18.72 -29.23 14.67
C MET A 676 -19.34 -30.41 13.86
N PHE A 677 -20.58 -30.25 13.34
CA PHE A 677 -21.39 -31.32 12.75
C PHE A 677 -22.16 -30.84 11.52
N ASP A 678 -21.73 -29.75 10.86
CA ASP A 678 -22.45 -29.12 9.75
C ASP A 678 -21.99 -29.56 8.36
N HIS A 679 -21.05 -30.50 8.30
CA HIS A 679 -20.42 -31.02 7.07
C HIS A 679 -19.65 -29.95 6.26
N ASP A 680 -19.28 -28.83 6.89
CA ASP A 680 -18.45 -27.79 6.28
C ASP A 680 -17.11 -27.66 7.01
N PRO A 681 -16.00 -28.26 6.53
CA PRO A 681 -14.70 -28.15 7.17
C PRO A 681 -14.10 -26.75 7.17
N TYR A 682 -14.78 -25.77 6.54
CA TYR A 682 -14.36 -24.36 6.56
C TYR A 682 -15.01 -23.57 7.72
N THR A 683 -16.00 -24.12 8.39
CA THR A 683 -16.54 -23.57 9.65
C THR A 683 -15.66 -23.95 10.81
N LEU A 684 -15.83 -23.30 11.97
CA LEU A 684 -14.98 -23.49 13.14
C LEU A 684 -15.77 -23.32 14.43
N ALA A 685 -15.61 -24.27 15.33
CA ALA A 685 -15.94 -24.13 16.75
C ALA A 685 -14.66 -24.19 17.59
N ARG A 686 -14.45 -23.21 18.48
CA ARG A 686 -13.28 -23.18 19.35
C ARG A 686 -13.68 -23.47 20.80
N ILE A 687 -13.18 -24.57 21.32
CA ILE A 687 -13.26 -24.90 22.75
C ILE A 687 -12.18 -24.11 23.49
N TYR A 688 -12.57 -23.48 24.59
CA TYR A 688 -11.73 -22.60 25.38
C TYR A 688 -11.50 -23.13 26.77
N GLU A 689 -10.26 -23.22 27.21
CA GLU A 689 -9.80 -23.63 28.54
C GLU A 689 -10.21 -25.05 29.00
N ALA A 690 -10.57 -25.93 28.09
CA ALA A 690 -10.80 -27.34 28.38
C ALA A 690 -9.73 -28.19 27.69
N ASN A 691 -8.83 -28.75 28.45
CA ASN A 691 -7.83 -29.69 27.93
C ASN A 691 -7.68 -30.86 28.95
N PRO A 692 -8.20 -32.06 28.63
CA PRO A 692 -8.82 -32.44 27.36
C PRO A 692 -10.21 -31.84 27.13
N ALA A 693 -10.51 -31.56 25.85
CA ALA A 693 -11.86 -31.26 25.41
C ALA A 693 -12.69 -32.53 25.38
N ARG A 694 -13.70 -32.60 26.25
CA ARG A 694 -14.56 -33.78 26.36
C ARG A 694 -15.92 -33.51 25.76
N ILE A 695 -16.27 -34.20 24.67
CA ILE A 695 -17.56 -34.14 23.99
C ILE A 695 -18.27 -35.48 24.13
N VAL A 696 -19.50 -35.45 24.60
CA VAL A 696 -20.32 -36.66 24.76
C VAL A 696 -21.54 -36.57 23.84
N LEU A 697 -21.67 -37.51 22.92
CA LEU A 697 -22.80 -37.68 22.04
C LEU A 697 -23.67 -38.81 22.57
N THR A 698 -24.95 -38.56 22.81
CA THR A 698 -25.91 -39.59 23.26
C THR A 698 -27.06 -39.64 22.26
N PHE A 699 -27.22 -40.78 21.61
CA PHE A 699 -28.24 -41.01 20.59
C PHE A 699 -29.56 -41.43 21.26
N ASP A 700 -30.69 -41.05 20.64
CA ASP A 700 -32.02 -41.48 21.11
C ASP A 700 -32.19 -43.00 21.03
N GLN A 701 -31.61 -43.62 19.98
CA GLN A 701 -31.61 -45.07 19.80
C GLN A 701 -30.16 -45.56 19.60
N PRO A 702 -29.83 -46.78 20.08
CA PRO A 702 -28.52 -47.37 19.80
C PRO A 702 -28.26 -47.51 18.31
N ARG A 703 -27.00 -47.32 17.91
CA ARG A 703 -26.53 -47.37 16.50
C ARG A 703 -25.36 -48.33 16.37
N ASP A 704 -25.19 -48.85 15.17
CA ASP A 704 -23.99 -49.58 14.81
C ASP A 704 -23.03 -48.59 14.11
N LEU A 705 -21.80 -48.52 14.56
CA LEU A 705 -20.82 -47.54 14.15
C LEU A 705 -19.48 -48.18 13.83
N THR A 706 -18.75 -47.63 12.87
CA THR A 706 -17.41 -48.06 12.50
C THR A 706 -16.30 -47.18 13.04
N GLY A 707 -16.65 -45.94 13.48
CA GLY A 707 -15.65 -44.98 14.00
C GLY A 707 -16.13 -43.53 13.85
N LEU A 708 -15.15 -42.64 13.84
CA LEU A 708 -15.38 -41.22 13.53
C LEU A 708 -14.21 -40.63 12.72
N ARG A 709 -14.50 -39.58 12.04
CA ARG A 709 -13.54 -38.73 11.36
C ARG A 709 -13.54 -37.36 12.00
N LEU A 710 -12.35 -36.86 12.35
CA LEU A 710 -12.17 -35.60 13.07
C LEU A 710 -11.31 -34.66 12.25
N THR A 711 -11.79 -33.45 11.98
CA THR A 711 -11.00 -32.34 11.41
C THR A 711 -10.79 -31.28 12.49
N THR A 712 -9.54 -30.98 12.79
CA THR A 712 -9.16 -29.98 13.80
C THR A 712 -8.45 -28.80 13.16
N GLY A 713 -8.18 -27.74 13.93
CA GLY A 713 -7.15 -26.76 13.58
C GLY A 713 -5.74 -27.35 13.76
N SER A 714 -4.75 -26.62 13.26
CA SER A 714 -3.33 -27.03 13.31
C SER A 714 -2.83 -27.14 14.76
N MET A 715 -2.66 -28.34 15.25
CA MET A 715 -2.14 -28.66 16.58
C MET A 715 -1.66 -30.12 16.64
N ASP A 716 -0.76 -30.42 17.56
CA ASP A 716 -0.45 -31.79 17.96
C ASP A 716 -1.44 -32.21 19.05
N PHE A 717 -1.96 -33.44 19.01
CA PHE A 717 -2.98 -33.87 19.95
C PHE A 717 -3.05 -35.38 20.11
N ASP A 718 -3.49 -35.79 21.33
CA ASP A 718 -4.00 -37.11 21.61
C ASP A 718 -5.51 -37.14 21.47
N VAL A 719 -6.08 -38.16 20.89
CA VAL A 719 -7.52 -38.34 20.82
C VAL A 719 -7.91 -39.73 21.35
N SER A 720 -8.96 -39.78 22.17
CA SER A 720 -9.59 -41.01 22.58
C SER A 720 -11.09 -40.99 22.33
N VAL A 721 -11.61 -42.09 21.84
CA VAL A 721 -13.03 -42.29 21.54
C VAL A 721 -13.49 -43.56 22.26
N ARG A 722 -14.49 -43.44 23.15
CA ARG A 722 -15.11 -44.56 23.79
C ARG A 722 -16.54 -44.72 23.33
N PHE A 723 -16.89 -45.92 22.87
CA PHE A 723 -18.25 -46.28 22.46
C PHE A 723 -18.90 -47.02 23.63
N LEU A 724 -20.08 -46.52 24.06
CA LEU A 724 -20.77 -47.04 25.23
C LEU A 724 -22.15 -47.57 24.85
N ASP A 725 -22.60 -48.64 25.53
CA ASP A 725 -23.95 -49.16 25.41
C ASP A 725 -24.99 -48.37 26.25
N SER A 726 -26.21 -48.87 26.32
CA SER A 726 -27.31 -48.25 27.09
C SER A 726 -27.12 -48.31 28.61
N GLU A 727 -26.25 -49.15 29.12
CA GLU A 727 -25.93 -49.29 30.54
C GLU A 727 -24.60 -48.58 30.90
N LEU A 728 -24.04 -47.82 29.97
CA LEU A 728 -22.73 -47.16 30.02
C LEU A 728 -21.56 -48.16 30.08
N GLY A 729 -21.79 -49.41 29.65
CA GLY A 729 -20.75 -50.41 29.44
C GLY A 729 -19.91 -50.04 28.19
N GLU A 730 -18.61 -50.23 28.32
CA GLU A 730 -17.68 -49.92 27.24
C GLU A 730 -17.69 -51.02 26.18
N LEU A 731 -18.05 -50.68 24.94
CA LEU A 731 -18.11 -51.58 23.78
C LEU A 731 -16.79 -51.58 23.02
N ALA A 732 -16.17 -50.43 22.84
CA ALA A 732 -14.86 -50.27 22.19
C ALA A 732 -14.18 -48.98 22.62
N VAL A 733 -12.84 -48.97 22.56
CA VAL A 733 -12.01 -47.78 22.79
C VAL A 733 -11.03 -47.66 21.62
N LEU A 734 -10.99 -46.47 21.05
CA LEU A 734 -9.97 -46.08 20.06
C LEU A 734 -9.14 -44.93 20.65
N GLY A 735 -7.86 -44.93 20.38
CA GLY A 735 -6.99 -43.84 20.85
C GLY A 735 -5.72 -43.78 19.98
N GLU A 736 -5.33 -42.56 19.62
CA GLU A 736 -4.14 -42.34 18.79
C GLU A 736 -3.56 -40.95 19.08
N THR A 737 -2.23 -40.86 18.98
CA THR A 737 -1.47 -39.60 19.08
C THR A 737 -1.07 -39.11 17.70
N PHE A 738 -1.33 -37.83 17.41
CA PHE A 738 -1.05 -37.20 16.14
C PHE A 738 -0.10 -36.03 16.36
N THR A 739 1.04 -36.05 15.64
CA THR A 739 2.07 -35.01 15.68
C THR A 739 2.57 -34.71 14.28
N ASP A 740 3.10 -33.50 14.07
CA ASP A 740 3.67 -33.05 12.79
C ASP A 740 2.71 -33.17 11.60
N LEU A 741 1.42 -32.99 11.84
CA LEU A 741 0.41 -33.02 10.77
C LEU A 741 0.41 -31.71 9.96
N PRO A 742 -0.10 -31.74 8.70
CA PRO A 742 -0.31 -30.53 7.93
C PRO A 742 -1.36 -29.61 8.58
N ASP A 743 -1.45 -28.38 8.07
CA ASP A 743 -2.46 -27.42 8.52
C ASP A 743 -3.87 -27.99 8.39
N ASP A 744 -4.71 -27.75 9.42
CA ASP A 744 -6.10 -28.19 9.52
C ASP A 744 -6.26 -29.69 9.22
N PRO A 745 -5.63 -30.56 10.01
CA PRO A 745 -5.57 -32.00 9.71
C PRO A 745 -6.92 -32.68 9.87
N THR A 746 -7.15 -33.67 9.02
CA THR A 746 -8.26 -34.61 9.13
C THR A 746 -7.72 -35.99 9.47
N VAL A 747 -8.18 -36.57 10.57
CA VAL A 747 -7.80 -37.88 11.04
C VAL A 747 -8.99 -38.83 11.11
N GLU A 748 -8.77 -40.13 10.93
CA GLU A 748 -9.80 -41.15 10.98
C GLU A 748 -9.50 -42.13 12.14
N LEU A 749 -10.46 -42.32 13.00
CA LEU A 749 -10.43 -43.23 14.12
C LEU A 749 -11.47 -44.34 13.88
N MET A 750 -10.98 -45.43 13.30
CA MET A 750 -11.83 -46.53 12.85
C MET A 750 -11.65 -47.79 13.69
N ALA A 751 -12.74 -48.36 14.15
CA ALA A 751 -12.72 -49.66 14.80
C ALA A 751 -12.38 -50.79 13.79
N PRO A 752 -11.64 -51.83 14.22
CA PRO A 752 -11.32 -52.95 13.32
C PRO A 752 -12.56 -53.69 12.79
N GLU A 753 -13.65 -53.68 13.57
CA GLU A 753 -14.95 -54.24 13.23
C GLU A 753 -16.05 -53.27 13.63
N MET A 754 -17.22 -53.39 13.01
CA MET A 754 -18.41 -52.57 13.36
C MET A 754 -18.81 -52.78 14.81
N VAL A 755 -18.88 -51.68 15.59
CA VAL A 755 -19.31 -51.64 16.99
C VAL A 755 -20.82 -51.55 17.04
N ALA A 756 -21.47 -52.65 17.40
CA ALA A 756 -22.94 -52.74 17.41
C ALA A 756 -23.52 -52.18 18.72
N GLY A 757 -24.68 -51.51 18.61
CA GLY A 757 -25.47 -51.12 19.77
C GLY A 757 -24.94 -49.90 20.55
N VAL A 758 -24.18 -49.01 19.91
CA VAL A 758 -23.63 -47.80 20.54
C VAL A 758 -24.73 -46.83 20.91
N LYS A 759 -24.88 -46.52 22.19
CA LYS A 759 -25.80 -45.52 22.73
C LYS A 759 -25.14 -44.18 22.94
N SER A 760 -23.87 -44.14 23.31
CA SER A 760 -23.13 -42.90 23.51
C SER A 760 -21.68 -43.02 22.99
N ILE A 761 -21.16 -41.89 22.51
CA ILE A 761 -19.75 -41.72 22.20
C ILE A 761 -19.16 -40.71 23.18
N VAL A 762 -18.04 -41.00 23.76
CA VAL A 762 -17.24 -40.06 24.55
C VAL A 762 -15.96 -39.79 23.75
N LEU A 763 -15.85 -38.61 23.24
CA LEU A 763 -14.68 -38.11 22.52
C LEU A 763 -13.87 -37.19 23.45
N GLU A 764 -12.61 -37.50 23.66
CA GLU A 764 -11.68 -36.66 24.44
C GLU A 764 -10.50 -36.29 23.53
N ILE A 765 -10.26 -34.97 23.36
CA ILE A 765 -9.18 -34.42 22.58
C ILE A 765 -8.25 -33.68 23.53
N HIS A 766 -7.01 -34.13 23.65
CA HIS A 766 -5.98 -33.51 24.46
C HIS A 766 -4.95 -32.84 23.57
N SER A 767 -4.92 -31.51 23.60
CA SER A 767 -3.89 -30.74 22.89
C SER A 767 -2.54 -30.91 23.55
N LEU A 768 -1.55 -31.33 22.78
CA LEU A 768 -0.14 -31.41 23.16
C LEU A 768 0.61 -30.09 22.85
N THR A 769 0.00 -29.23 22.07
CA THR A 769 0.56 -27.90 21.75
C THR A 769 0.47 -27.03 23.02
N PRO A 770 1.58 -26.45 23.50
CA PRO A 770 1.55 -25.58 24.68
C PRO A 770 0.63 -24.38 24.45
N GLY A 771 -0.15 -24.03 25.46
CA GLY A 771 -1.03 -22.86 25.40
C GLY A 771 -1.59 -22.53 26.78
N ASP A 772 -1.66 -21.26 27.10
CA ASP A 772 -2.33 -20.73 28.28
C ASP A 772 -3.02 -19.44 27.87
N PRO A 773 -4.33 -19.42 27.74
CA PRO A 773 -5.29 -20.53 27.88
C PRO A 773 -5.25 -21.54 26.70
N PHE A 774 -5.67 -22.77 26.99
CA PHE A 774 -5.83 -23.80 25.95
C PHE A 774 -6.97 -23.45 25.00
N LYS A 775 -6.72 -23.58 23.68
CA LYS A 775 -7.68 -23.32 22.63
C LYS A 775 -7.67 -24.49 21.66
N ILE A 776 -8.74 -25.25 21.64
CA ILE A 776 -8.89 -26.41 20.76
C ILE A 776 -9.87 -26.05 19.64
N HIS A 777 -9.39 -26.02 18.42
CA HIS A 777 -10.19 -25.74 17.25
C HIS A 777 -10.74 -27.05 16.67
N ILE A 778 -12.05 -27.16 16.56
CA ILE A 778 -12.75 -28.28 15.92
C ILE A 778 -13.49 -27.73 14.71
N ARG A 779 -13.22 -28.30 13.53
CA ARG A 779 -13.86 -27.93 12.30
C ARG A 779 -14.99 -28.89 11.96
N GLU A 780 -14.78 -30.20 12.11
CA GLU A 780 -15.80 -31.18 11.78
C GLU A 780 -15.61 -32.49 12.54
N ILE A 781 -16.69 -33.08 12.98
CA ILE A 781 -16.77 -34.42 13.57
C ILE A 781 -17.80 -35.22 12.76
N GLU A 782 -17.35 -36.13 11.96
CA GLU A 782 -18.23 -37.04 11.19
C GLU A 782 -18.30 -38.40 11.88
N ILE A 783 -19.52 -38.88 12.14
CA ILE A 783 -19.78 -40.18 12.74
C ILE A 783 -19.88 -41.20 11.62
N ARG A 784 -19.12 -42.28 11.68
CA ARG A 784 -19.03 -43.29 10.65
C ARG A 784 -19.65 -44.62 11.06
#